data_5d5c9f93faf370b9c5f44b5a4d90e793
#
_entry.id   5d5c9f93faf370b9c5f44b5a4d90e793
#
_cell.length_a   1.000
_cell.length_b   1.000
_cell.length_c   1.000
_cell.angle_alpha   90.00
_cell.angle_beta   90.00
_cell.angle_gamma   90.00
#
_symmetry.space_group_name_H-M   'P 1'
#
loop_
_entity.id
_entity.type
_entity.pdbx_description
1 polymer ?
#
loop_
_entity_poly.entity_id
_entity_poly.type
_entity_poly.pdbx_seq_one_letter_code
_entity_poly.pdbx_strand_id
1 'polypeptide(L)'
;MLVSYKWLKELVDFDATSHDLSEKMSTTGIEVEGVEQKSAGLSKLVVGQVVSAEPIPDTHLNICQVNVGEEITQIVCGAPNVKPGIKVIVALPGARIAGNYKIKKGKIRGIESLGMLCSLSEIGVSDSVVPKVYADGIYHLPEDAVVGEPVFSYLDLDDEIIELSITPNRADALSMRGVAHEVAAIYDSKVNFKPVVLEESDKKASDVIEVAIESDKVTAYTARVIENVTIAPSPQWLQNLLMNAGIRPLNNVVDITNYILLYFGQPMHAFDFDKFEGKKIVARQAKEGENLVTLDGEERDLITDDIVISVGDKAVALGGVMGGANTEIDNNSKTVVLEAALFDGKSIRKTSGRLNLRSESSSRFEKGINVATLTEAMDTAAAMIAELAGGQVLSGIVSAGSVDTSDVPVTATIDYVNRSLGTNLDYAQIADIFRRLGMETTGDASQFTVAVPRRRWDIRIPADLVEEIARIYGYNNLPTTLPKEDGTAGELTLTQNIRRQVRSLAEGAGLTEIISYALTTPEKAVEFAARPTTVTELMWPMTVDRSALRQNMVSGMLETVAYNVARKNKNLALYEIGKIFEQSGNPKEDLPQEINKFALVLTGLVAEKDFQTPAVPVDFFHAKGILEAILDHYKLAVDFVATSEIAALHPGRTAEIHLNGAVIGFVGQVHPQTAKDYGIPETYVAEINLDAIEQALHPAQPFTEISKFPAVSRDIALLLSSDVKHQDVLDAIAAAGVKRLTKVTLFDVYAGSNIEAGKKSMAYNLTFQNPADSLTDEEVAKYMEKISKSLETLGAEIR
;
A
#
# COMPACT_ATOMS: atom_id res chain seq x y z
N MET A 1 12.93 -10.78 6.63
CA MET A 1 13.86 -11.92 6.39
C MET A 1 13.91 -12.76 7.66
N LEU A 2 13.81 -14.09 7.54
CA LEU A 2 13.93 -14.99 8.68
C LEU A 2 15.42 -15.36 8.87
N VAL A 3 15.94 -15.14 10.07
CA VAL A 3 17.34 -15.32 10.42
C VAL A 3 17.43 -16.36 11.55
N SER A 4 18.08 -17.50 11.28
CA SER A 4 18.40 -18.49 12.29
C SER A 4 19.48 -17.94 13.24
N TYR A 5 19.17 -17.89 14.52
CA TYR A 5 20.12 -17.44 15.54
C TYR A 5 21.30 -18.42 15.66
N LYS A 6 21.07 -19.73 15.57
CA LYS A 6 22.17 -20.75 15.57
C LYS A 6 23.11 -20.53 14.39
N TRP A 7 22.59 -20.38 13.18
CA TRP A 7 23.41 -20.14 12.00
C TRP A 7 24.20 -18.83 12.10
N LEU A 8 23.56 -17.76 12.63
CA LEU A 8 24.22 -16.48 12.84
C LEU A 8 25.40 -16.60 13.81
N LYS A 9 25.28 -17.39 14.88
CA LYS A 9 26.37 -17.68 15.85
C LYS A 9 27.55 -18.43 15.24
N GLU A 10 27.37 -19.15 14.15
CA GLU A 10 28.48 -19.76 13.40
C GLU A 10 29.26 -18.74 12.58
N LEU A 11 28.58 -17.65 12.13
CA LEU A 11 29.14 -16.65 11.23
C LEU A 11 29.80 -15.48 11.96
N VAL A 12 29.48 -15.25 13.23
CA VAL A 12 30.03 -14.15 14.01
C VAL A 12 30.04 -14.53 15.50
N ASP A 13 31.12 -14.21 16.19
CA ASP A 13 31.27 -14.47 17.63
C ASP A 13 30.72 -13.25 18.42
N PHE A 14 29.68 -13.47 19.19
CA PHE A 14 29.07 -12.46 20.06
C PHE A 14 28.40 -13.15 21.27
N ASP A 15 28.36 -12.45 22.38
CA ASP A 15 27.73 -12.94 23.63
C ASP A 15 26.48 -12.10 23.95
N ALA A 16 25.35 -12.55 23.45
CA ALA A 16 24.04 -11.96 23.69
C ALA A 16 22.95 -13.01 23.45
N THR A 17 21.79 -12.85 24.06
CA THR A 17 20.59 -13.65 23.72
C THR A 17 19.99 -13.16 22.40
N SER A 18 19.12 -13.97 21.77
CA SER A 18 18.36 -13.56 20.58
C SER A 18 17.51 -12.30 20.84
N HIS A 19 16.97 -12.16 22.03
CA HIS A 19 16.18 -11.01 22.46
C HIS A 19 17.06 -9.72 22.59
N ASP A 20 18.20 -9.82 23.29
CA ASP A 20 19.13 -8.68 23.41
C ASP A 20 19.67 -8.24 22.07
N LEU A 21 19.97 -9.21 21.18
CA LEU A 21 20.36 -8.94 19.79
C LEU A 21 19.27 -8.19 19.04
N SER A 22 18.03 -8.64 19.16
CA SER A 22 16.88 -8.04 18.47
C SER A 22 16.65 -6.59 18.87
N GLU A 23 16.74 -6.28 20.17
CA GLU A 23 16.67 -4.90 20.65
C GLU A 23 17.82 -4.04 20.10
N LYS A 24 19.03 -4.57 20.10
CA LYS A 24 20.19 -3.85 19.57
C LYS A 24 20.11 -3.64 18.07
N MET A 25 19.69 -4.63 17.31
CA MET A 25 19.50 -4.49 15.85
C MET A 25 18.49 -3.41 15.53
N SER A 26 17.34 -3.42 16.20
CA SER A 26 16.29 -2.40 16.03
C SER A 26 16.80 -0.98 16.35
N THR A 27 17.59 -0.82 17.42
CA THR A 27 18.16 0.48 17.80
C THR A 27 19.34 0.93 16.94
N THR A 28 19.92 0.05 16.12
CA THR A 28 21.03 0.35 15.22
C THR A 28 20.63 0.35 13.73
N GLY A 29 19.34 0.27 13.41
CA GLY A 29 18.84 0.56 12.07
C GLY A 29 18.30 -0.63 11.27
N ILE A 30 18.21 -1.84 11.85
CA ILE A 30 17.49 -2.98 11.24
C ILE A 30 16.39 -3.41 12.19
N GLU A 31 15.15 -3.09 11.82
CA GLU A 31 13.96 -3.42 12.62
C GLU A 31 13.77 -4.92 12.74
N VAL A 32 13.47 -5.38 13.96
CA VAL A 32 13.09 -6.76 14.26
C VAL A 32 11.61 -6.80 14.57
N GLU A 33 10.84 -7.55 13.80
CA GLU A 33 9.39 -7.72 13.99
C GLU A 33 9.09 -8.72 15.11
N GLY A 34 9.97 -9.72 15.31
CA GLY A 34 9.79 -10.70 16.37
C GLY A 34 10.91 -11.73 16.45
N VAL A 35 10.85 -12.52 17.52
CA VAL A 35 11.69 -13.72 17.71
C VAL A 35 10.76 -14.90 17.96
N GLU A 36 10.82 -15.90 17.12
CA GLU A 36 10.06 -17.14 17.24
C GLU A 36 10.93 -18.25 17.77
N GLN A 37 10.54 -18.85 18.90
CA GLN A 37 11.12 -20.09 19.38
C GLN A 37 10.32 -21.26 18.80
N LYS A 38 10.91 -22.02 17.88
CA LYS A 38 10.24 -23.10 17.15
C LYS A 38 9.71 -24.21 18.05
N SER A 39 10.37 -24.49 19.16
CA SER A 39 9.93 -25.50 20.16
C SER A 39 8.87 -24.98 21.13
N ALA A 40 8.46 -23.71 21.05
CA ALA A 40 7.52 -23.13 22.03
C ALA A 40 6.20 -23.93 22.10
N GLY A 41 5.85 -24.36 23.31
CA GLY A 41 4.64 -25.16 23.54
C GLY A 41 4.74 -26.63 23.20
N LEU A 42 5.83 -27.13 22.60
CA LEU A 42 6.05 -28.51 22.29
C LEU A 42 6.68 -29.24 23.48
N SER A 43 6.35 -30.51 23.67
CA SER A 43 6.98 -31.33 24.73
C SER A 43 6.79 -32.81 24.49
N LYS A 44 7.74 -33.64 24.99
CA LYS A 44 7.72 -35.12 24.94
C LYS A 44 7.56 -35.65 23.51
N LEU A 45 8.27 -35.02 22.56
CA LEU A 45 8.43 -35.49 21.19
C LEU A 45 9.77 -36.22 21.10
N VAL A 46 9.75 -37.50 20.73
CA VAL A 46 10.94 -38.34 20.66
C VAL A 46 11.08 -39.04 19.33
N VAL A 47 12.29 -39.48 19.01
CA VAL A 47 12.55 -40.32 17.86
C VAL A 47 12.02 -41.71 18.17
N GLY A 48 11.10 -42.22 17.33
CA GLY A 48 10.67 -43.60 17.42
C GLY A 48 10.99 -44.38 16.15
N GLN A 49 11.15 -45.71 16.26
CA GLN A 49 11.29 -46.58 15.11
C GLN A 49 10.09 -47.50 14.99
N VAL A 50 9.44 -47.51 13.85
CA VAL A 50 8.33 -48.42 13.55
C VAL A 50 8.87 -49.84 13.38
N VAL A 51 8.56 -50.72 14.32
CA VAL A 51 8.98 -52.12 14.29
C VAL A 51 8.06 -52.95 13.40
N SER A 52 6.74 -52.76 13.55
CA SER A 52 5.74 -53.35 12.67
C SER A 52 4.57 -52.40 12.43
N ALA A 53 3.87 -52.58 11.29
CA ALA A 53 2.66 -51.86 10.94
C ALA A 53 1.68 -52.85 10.31
N GLU A 54 0.59 -53.14 11.02
CA GLU A 54 -0.42 -54.10 10.59
C GLU A 54 -1.73 -53.36 10.25
N PRO A 55 -2.29 -53.52 9.03
CA PRO A 55 -3.49 -52.84 8.64
C PRO A 55 -4.71 -53.31 9.45
N ILE A 56 -5.58 -52.38 9.85
CA ILE A 56 -6.87 -52.70 10.45
C ILE A 56 -7.89 -52.95 9.33
N PRO A 57 -8.54 -54.14 9.26
CA PRO A 57 -9.49 -54.47 8.22
C PRO A 57 -10.57 -53.40 8.08
N ASP A 58 -10.97 -53.11 6.84
CA ASP A 58 -12.00 -52.14 6.47
C ASP A 58 -11.70 -50.69 6.89
N THR A 59 -10.42 -50.36 7.06
CA THR A 59 -10.00 -48.99 7.40
C THR A 59 -8.70 -48.63 6.70
N HIS A 60 -8.33 -47.31 6.74
CA HIS A 60 -7.01 -46.83 6.34
C HIS A 60 -5.99 -46.84 7.49
N LEU A 61 -6.36 -47.38 8.66
CA LEU A 61 -5.54 -47.33 9.87
C LEU A 61 -4.62 -48.56 9.97
N ASN A 62 -3.46 -48.34 10.58
CA ASN A 62 -2.49 -49.39 10.92
C ASN A 62 -2.26 -49.42 12.43
N ILE A 63 -2.10 -50.62 12.96
CA ILE A 63 -1.57 -50.85 14.32
C ILE A 63 -0.06 -50.89 14.21
N CYS A 64 0.62 -49.92 14.78
CA CYS A 64 2.06 -49.81 14.73
C CYS A 64 2.65 -50.20 16.11
N GLN A 65 3.65 -51.09 16.11
CA GLN A 65 4.54 -51.30 17.26
C GLN A 65 5.74 -50.38 17.05
N VAL A 66 5.97 -49.47 17.98
CA VAL A 66 6.97 -48.39 17.83
C VAL A 66 7.94 -48.46 19.00
N ASN A 67 9.22 -48.68 18.70
CA ASN A 67 10.28 -48.57 19.67
C ASN A 67 10.57 -47.09 19.96
N VAL A 68 10.44 -46.68 21.21
CA VAL A 68 10.67 -45.30 21.67
C VAL A 68 11.88 -45.17 22.60
N GLY A 69 12.77 -46.18 22.58
CA GLY A 69 14.01 -46.27 23.34
C GLY A 69 13.89 -47.17 24.55
N GLU A 70 13.11 -46.84 25.55
CA GLU A 70 12.94 -47.61 26.77
C GLU A 70 11.93 -48.78 26.62
N GLU A 71 10.95 -48.62 25.71
CA GLU A 71 9.87 -49.59 25.50
C GLU A 71 9.40 -49.61 24.04
N ILE A 72 8.67 -50.68 23.68
CA ILE A 72 7.90 -50.73 22.46
C ILE A 72 6.45 -50.39 22.80
N THR A 73 5.93 -49.33 22.19
CA THR A 73 4.56 -48.84 22.44
C THR A 73 3.67 -49.04 21.24
N GLN A 74 2.38 -49.33 21.48
CA GLN A 74 1.39 -49.50 20.42
C GLN A 74 0.76 -48.17 20.09
N ILE A 75 0.80 -47.80 18.81
CA ILE A 75 0.20 -46.55 18.29
C ILE A 75 -0.62 -46.89 17.05
N VAL A 76 -1.87 -46.40 17.01
CA VAL A 76 -2.72 -46.50 15.81
C VAL A 76 -2.42 -45.28 14.92
N CYS A 77 -2.01 -45.51 13.66
CA CYS A 77 -1.63 -44.50 12.70
C CYS A 77 -2.46 -44.62 11.43
N GLY A 78 -2.93 -43.45 10.91
CA GLY A 78 -3.68 -43.38 9.65
C GLY A 78 -2.86 -42.84 8.48
N ALA A 79 -1.58 -42.55 8.67
CA ALA A 79 -0.72 -42.03 7.63
C ALA A 79 -0.47 -43.03 6.51
N PRO A 80 -0.57 -42.65 5.23
CA PRO A 80 -0.41 -43.57 4.11
C PRO A 80 1.04 -44.07 3.92
N ASN A 81 2.01 -43.33 4.47
CA ASN A 81 3.44 -43.58 4.32
C ASN A 81 4.06 -44.35 5.50
N VAL A 82 3.26 -44.81 6.48
CA VAL A 82 3.78 -45.62 7.59
C VAL A 82 4.20 -47.00 7.11
N LYS A 83 5.41 -47.45 7.49
CA LYS A 83 5.97 -48.77 7.16
C LYS A 83 6.98 -49.20 8.20
N PRO A 84 7.24 -50.50 8.36
CA PRO A 84 8.29 -51.01 9.24
C PRO A 84 9.68 -50.48 8.86
N GLY A 85 10.52 -50.26 9.86
CA GLY A 85 11.92 -49.85 9.72
C GLY A 85 12.16 -48.32 9.74
N ILE A 86 11.18 -47.50 9.42
CA ILE A 86 11.34 -46.04 9.39
C ILE A 86 11.47 -45.45 10.80
N LYS A 87 12.27 -44.38 10.92
CA LYS A 87 12.30 -43.52 12.10
C LYS A 87 11.35 -42.35 11.93
N VAL A 88 10.61 -42.02 12.97
CA VAL A 88 9.48 -41.10 12.93
C VAL A 88 9.43 -40.22 14.18
N ILE A 89 8.70 -39.13 14.12
CA ILE A 89 8.39 -38.28 15.28
C ILE A 89 7.27 -38.95 16.07
N VAL A 90 7.51 -39.21 17.34
CA VAL A 90 6.53 -39.78 18.26
C VAL A 90 6.17 -38.80 19.35
N ALA A 91 4.92 -38.44 19.44
CA ALA A 91 4.35 -37.75 20.57
C ALA A 91 3.90 -38.73 21.63
N LEU A 92 4.63 -38.81 22.76
CA LEU A 92 4.33 -39.69 23.88
C LEU A 92 3.07 -39.27 24.64
N PRO A 93 2.44 -40.12 25.42
CA PRO A 93 1.32 -39.75 26.28
C PRO A 93 1.67 -38.59 27.20
N GLY A 94 0.86 -37.53 27.13
CA GLY A 94 1.11 -36.29 27.85
C GLY A 94 1.91 -35.24 27.05
N ALA A 95 2.40 -35.58 25.86
CA ALA A 95 3.04 -34.66 24.93
C ALA A 95 2.10 -33.47 24.57
N ARG A 96 2.69 -32.34 24.25
CA ARG A 96 2.01 -31.20 23.63
C ARG A 96 2.56 -31.03 22.24
N ILE A 97 1.68 -30.85 21.28
CA ILE A 97 1.96 -30.57 19.88
C ILE A 97 1.37 -29.21 19.51
N ALA A 98 1.46 -28.79 18.25
CA ALA A 98 0.97 -27.50 17.76
C ALA A 98 -0.46 -27.22 18.20
N GLY A 99 -0.79 -25.93 18.39
CA GLY A 99 -2.09 -25.51 18.93
C GLY A 99 -2.32 -25.89 20.40
N ASN A 100 -1.25 -26.18 21.14
CA ASN A 100 -1.30 -26.61 22.54
C ASN A 100 -2.11 -27.91 22.76
N TYR A 101 -2.24 -28.74 21.72
CA TYR A 101 -3.01 -29.97 21.80
C TYR A 101 -2.25 -31.03 22.62
N LYS A 102 -2.93 -31.64 23.63
CA LYS A 102 -2.33 -32.60 24.52
C LYS A 102 -2.64 -34.03 24.07
N ILE A 103 -1.62 -34.81 23.78
CA ILE A 103 -1.75 -36.24 23.46
C ILE A 103 -2.10 -37.04 24.69
N LYS A 104 -3.14 -37.87 24.58
CA LYS A 104 -3.65 -38.72 25.67
C LYS A 104 -3.57 -40.19 25.27
N LYS A 105 -3.45 -41.08 26.27
CA LYS A 105 -3.75 -42.50 26.07
C LYS A 105 -5.21 -42.62 25.66
N GLY A 106 -5.48 -43.38 24.62
CA GLY A 106 -6.84 -43.47 24.06
C GLY A 106 -7.09 -44.81 23.37
N LYS A 107 -8.32 -44.98 22.90
CA LYS A 107 -8.69 -46.10 22.03
C LYS A 107 -9.24 -45.56 20.72
N ILE A 108 -8.68 -46.01 19.62
CA ILE A 108 -9.14 -45.70 18.27
C ILE A 108 -9.82 -46.95 17.72
N ARG A 109 -11.15 -46.92 17.46
CA ARG A 109 -11.96 -48.11 17.06
C ARG A 109 -11.81 -49.30 18.01
N GLY A 110 -11.67 -49.04 19.33
CA GLY A 110 -11.52 -50.09 20.34
C GLY A 110 -10.07 -50.56 20.57
N ILE A 111 -9.13 -50.19 19.74
CA ILE A 111 -7.72 -50.54 19.80
C ILE A 111 -6.96 -49.48 20.59
N GLU A 112 -6.14 -49.89 21.56
CA GLU A 112 -5.36 -48.97 22.38
C GLU A 112 -4.29 -48.25 21.56
N SER A 113 -4.19 -46.90 21.72
CA SER A 113 -3.14 -46.08 21.15
C SER A 113 -2.45 -45.29 22.26
N LEU A 114 -1.15 -45.52 22.43
CA LEU A 114 -0.33 -44.95 23.49
C LEU A 114 0.61 -43.87 22.96
N GLY A 115 0.08 -42.96 22.19
CA GLY A 115 0.82 -41.87 21.57
C GLY A 115 0.32 -41.54 20.17
N MET A 116 1.08 -40.77 19.42
CA MET A 116 0.79 -40.35 18.06
C MET A 116 2.07 -40.29 17.25
N LEU A 117 2.04 -40.79 16.01
CA LEU A 117 3.08 -40.49 15.00
C LEU A 117 2.74 -39.19 14.34
N CYS A 118 3.68 -38.26 14.28
CA CYS A 118 3.41 -36.88 13.86
C CYS A 118 3.93 -36.59 12.45
N SER A 119 3.14 -35.79 11.72
CA SER A 119 3.61 -34.99 10.58
C SER A 119 4.38 -33.75 11.05
N LEU A 120 5.04 -33.06 10.13
CA LEU A 120 5.68 -31.79 10.44
C LEU A 120 4.66 -30.70 10.80
N SER A 121 3.49 -30.69 10.15
CA SER A 121 2.43 -29.73 10.44
C SER A 121 1.86 -29.87 11.86
N GLU A 122 1.76 -31.10 12.36
CA GLU A 122 1.29 -31.37 13.71
C GLU A 122 2.25 -30.90 14.81
N ILE A 123 3.50 -30.67 14.47
CA ILE A 123 4.50 -30.07 15.38
C ILE A 123 4.75 -28.58 15.08
N GLY A 124 3.92 -27.95 14.25
CA GLY A 124 3.92 -26.50 14.02
C GLY A 124 4.73 -26.00 12.82
N VAL A 125 5.30 -26.90 12.01
CA VAL A 125 5.94 -26.50 10.76
C VAL A 125 4.85 -26.12 9.74
N SER A 126 4.97 -24.96 9.12
CA SER A 126 4.01 -24.49 8.12
C SER A 126 3.90 -25.44 6.93
N ASP A 127 2.68 -25.71 6.47
CA ASP A 127 2.41 -26.53 5.28
C ASP A 127 3.09 -25.95 4.01
N SER A 128 3.36 -24.66 3.99
CA SER A 128 4.05 -24.00 2.88
C SER A 128 5.49 -24.48 2.70
N VAL A 129 6.15 -24.92 3.77
CA VAL A 129 7.57 -25.34 3.76
C VAL A 129 7.76 -26.87 3.93
N VAL A 130 6.70 -27.62 4.25
CA VAL A 130 6.79 -29.08 4.34
C VAL A 130 7.15 -29.66 2.97
N PRO A 131 8.18 -30.57 2.87
CA PRO A 131 8.50 -31.24 1.62
C PRO A 131 7.29 -31.99 1.07
N LYS A 132 7.03 -31.87 -0.25
CA LYS A 132 5.82 -32.43 -0.89
C LYS A 132 5.61 -33.91 -0.63
N VAL A 133 6.70 -34.67 -0.48
CA VAL A 133 6.66 -36.10 -0.20
C VAL A 133 6.06 -36.46 1.17
N TYR A 134 6.02 -35.48 2.10
CA TYR A 134 5.46 -35.63 3.45
C TYR A 134 4.19 -34.81 3.68
N ALA A 135 3.65 -34.18 2.64
CA ALA A 135 2.47 -33.31 2.77
C ALA A 135 1.24 -34.06 3.34
N ASP A 136 1.03 -35.29 2.94
CA ASP A 136 -0.13 -36.11 3.36
C ASP A 136 0.25 -37.25 4.33
N GLY A 137 1.41 -37.18 5.02
CA GLY A 137 1.89 -38.27 5.84
C GLY A 137 2.74 -37.82 7.03
N ILE A 138 3.22 -38.85 7.76
CA ILE A 138 4.18 -38.65 8.85
C ILE A 138 5.57 -38.34 8.29
N TYR A 139 6.35 -37.58 9.05
CA TYR A 139 7.73 -37.25 8.66
C TYR A 139 8.68 -38.41 8.98
N HIS A 140 9.54 -38.75 8.02
CA HIS A 140 10.58 -39.74 8.22
C HIS A 140 11.89 -39.08 8.63
N LEU A 141 12.36 -39.37 9.81
CA LEU A 141 13.65 -38.91 10.32
C LEU A 141 14.82 -39.65 9.65
N PRO A 142 16.03 -39.07 9.63
CA PRO A 142 17.22 -39.73 9.10
C PRO A 142 17.53 -41.10 9.78
N GLU A 143 18.22 -41.95 9.05
CA GLU A 143 18.55 -43.30 9.56
C GLU A 143 19.52 -43.29 10.76
N ASP A 144 20.32 -42.25 10.91
CA ASP A 144 21.24 -42.02 12.02
C ASP A 144 20.56 -41.45 13.28
N ALA A 145 19.30 -40.96 13.18
CA ALA A 145 18.59 -40.46 14.35
C ALA A 145 18.49 -41.52 15.45
N VAL A 146 18.82 -41.15 16.69
CA VAL A 146 18.89 -42.13 17.82
C VAL A 146 17.50 -42.28 18.43
N VAL A 147 17.00 -43.53 18.45
CA VAL A 147 15.68 -43.87 19.00
C VAL A 147 15.62 -43.54 20.50
N GLY A 148 14.55 -42.87 20.90
CA GLY A 148 14.35 -42.43 22.30
C GLY A 148 14.84 -40.99 22.58
N GLU A 149 15.70 -40.44 21.76
CA GLU A 149 16.14 -39.04 21.94
C GLU A 149 15.04 -38.05 21.55
N PRO A 150 15.06 -36.84 22.17
CA PRO A 150 14.19 -35.76 21.76
C PRO A 150 14.42 -35.35 20.29
N VAL A 151 13.33 -35.08 19.53
CA VAL A 151 13.44 -34.72 18.10
C VAL A 151 13.92 -33.31 17.85
N PHE A 152 13.98 -32.46 18.88
CA PHE A 152 14.19 -31.02 18.73
C PHE A 152 15.49 -30.64 18.01
N SER A 153 16.59 -31.28 18.35
CA SER A 153 17.91 -31.03 17.74
C SER A 153 18.01 -31.59 16.31
N TYR A 154 17.31 -32.73 16.02
CA TYR A 154 17.31 -33.29 14.66
C TYR A 154 16.56 -32.42 13.64
N LEU A 155 15.60 -31.64 14.12
CA LEU A 155 14.75 -30.79 13.28
C LEU A 155 15.04 -29.28 13.47
N ASP A 156 16.10 -28.94 14.21
CA ASP A 156 16.44 -27.55 14.59
C ASP A 156 15.24 -26.76 15.16
N LEU A 157 14.36 -27.46 15.89
CA LEU A 157 13.25 -26.83 16.61
C LEU A 157 13.71 -26.11 17.87
N ASP A 158 14.92 -26.36 18.34
CA ASP A 158 15.61 -25.66 19.43
C ASP A 158 16.33 -24.38 18.97
N ASP A 159 16.17 -24.01 17.68
CA ASP A 159 16.60 -22.72 17.13
C ASP A 159 15.61 -21.60 17.46
N GLU A 160 16.09 -20.37 17.44
CA GLU A 160 15.31 -19.16 17.54
C GLU A 160 15.42 -18.38 16.23
N ILE A 161 14.28 -18.03 15.67
CA ILE A 161 14.21 -17.35 14.38
C ILE A 161 13.87 -15.87 14.60
N ILE A 162 14.79 -15.02 14.20
CA ILE A 162 14.64 -13.56 14.26
C ILE A 162 14.04 -13.10 12.93
N GLU A 163 12.89 -12.45 12.98
CA GLU A 163 12.24 -11.87 11.80
C GLU A 163 12.67 -10.41 11.62
N LEU A 164 13.39 -10.14 10.52
CA LEU A 164 13.87 -8.81 10.17
C LEU A 164 12.98 -8.14 9.14
N SER A 165 12.63 -6.87 9.40
CA SER A 165 11.97 -5.95 8.46
C SER A 165 13.04 -5.15 7.72
N ILE A 166 13.38 -5.59 6.51
CA ILE A 166 14.49 -5.02 5.75
C ILE A 166 13.99 -3.93 4.80
N THR A 167 14.42 -2.71 5.03
CA THR A 167 14.16 -1.57 4.14
C THR A 167 14.92 -1.71 2.80
N PRO A 168 14.43 -1.12 1.69
CA PRO A 168 15.08 -1.26 0.38
C PRO A 168 16.54 -0.80 0.32
N ASN A 169 16.94 0.20 1.11
CA ASN A 169 18.34 0.67 1.19
C ASN A 169 19.27 -0.33 1.88
N ARG A 170 18.74 -1.16 2.79
CA ARG A 170 19.52 -2.15 3.54
C ARG A 170 19.40 -3.55 2.96
N ALA A 171 19.28 -3.66 1.64
CA ALA A 171 19.18 -4.95 0.96
C ALA A 171 20.44 -5.85 1.12
N ASP A 172 21.56 -5.32 1.58
CA ASP A 172 22.71 -6.08 2.05
C ASP A 172 22.33 -7.11 3.13
N ALA A 173 21.41 -6.73 4.03
CA ALA A 173 20.88 -7.58 5.08
C ALA A 173 19.82 -8.62 4.62
N LEU A 174 19.51 -8.70 3.31
CA LEU A 174 18.75 -9.82 2.74
C LEU A 174 19.60 -11.10 2.57
N SER A 175 20.70 -11.19 3.31
CA SER A 175 21.60 -12.35 3.36
C SER A 175 22.15 -12.56 4.77
N MET A 176 22.46 -13.81 5.11
CA MET A 176 23.09 -14.16 6.39
C MET A 176 24.45 -13.50 6.57
N ARG A 177 25.23 -13.36 5.48
CA ARG A 177 26.53 -12.65 5.52
C ARG A 177 26.34 -11.15 5.79
N GLY A 178 25.33 -10.52 5.20
CA GLY A 178 25.00 -9.13 5.48
C GLY A 178 24.57 -8.89 6.92
N VAL A 179 23.70 -9.74 7.46
CA VAL A 179 23.31 -9.71 8.88
C VAL A 179 24.51 -9.96 9.78
N ALA A 180 25.39 -10.91 9.46
CA ALA A 180 26.60 -11.18 10.23
C ALA A 180 27.54 -9.95 10.27
N HIS A 181 27.69 -9.20 9.19
CA HIS A 181 28.44 -7.94 9.17
C HIS A 181 27.84 -6.89 10.11
N GLU A 182 26.52 -6.78 10.16
CA GLU A 182 25.83 -5.86 11.08
C GLU A 182 26.05 -6.27 12.54
N VAL A 183 25.87 -7.53 12.84
CA VAL A 183 26.08 -8.06 14.21
C VAL A 183 27.54 -7.88 14.63
N ALA A 184 28.48 -8.12 13.72
CA ALA A 184 29.90 -7.87 13.98
C ALA A 184 30.16 -6.39 14.29
N ALA A 185 29.56 -5.45 13.56
CA ALA A 185 29.65 -4.01 13.83
C ALA A 185 29.02 -3.61 15.19
N ILE A 186 27.89 -4.19 15.52
CA ILE A 186 27.19 -3.93 16.80
C ILE A 186 28.02 -4.35 18.01
N TYR A 187 28.65 -5.53 17.94
CA TYR A 187 29.38 -6.13 19.08
C TYR A 187 30.90 -5.95 18.99
N ASP A 188 31.38 -5.14 18.06
CA ASP A 188 32.84 -4.95 17.77
C ASP A 188 33.58 -6.28 17.61
N SER A 189 33.00 -7.16 16.80
CA SER A 189 33.49 -8.52 16.56
C SER A 189 33.90 -8.69 15.09
N LYS A 190 34.30 -9.89 14.72
CA LYS A 190 34.70 -10.24 13.35
C LYS A 190 33.80 -11.30 12.79
N VAL A 191 33.50 -11.20 11.51
CA VAL A 191 32.81 -12.26 10.77
C VAL A 191 33.76 -13.45 10.56
N ASN A 192 33.21 -14.66 10.59
CA ASN A 192 33.93 -15.91 10.43
C ASN A 192 33.40 -16.68 9.22
N PHE A 193 33.66 -16.16 8.01
CA PHE A 193 33.28 -16.85 6.79
C PHE A 193 34.34 -17.86 6.39
N LYS A 194 33.91 -19.12 6.19
CA LYS A 194 34.84 -20.18 5.76
C LYS A 194 35.17 -19.99 4.27
N PRO A 195 36.45 -20.02 3.91
CA PRO A 195 36.85 -19.96 2.51
C PRO A 195 36.39 -21.23 1.80
N VAL A 196 35.93 -21.06 0.56
CA VAL A 196 35.53 -22.19 -0.28
C VAL A 196 36.79 -22.92 -0.79
N VAL A 197 36.76 -24.26 -0.78
CA VAL A 197 37.72 -25.13 -1.43
C VAL A 197 37.01 -25.84 -2.56
N LEU A 198 37.34 -25.50 -3.79
CA LEU A 198 36.75 -26.07 -5.00
C LEU A 198 37.77 -26.95 -5.71
N GLU A 199 37.43 -28.21 -5.95
CA GLU A 199 38.18 -29.11 -6.79
C GLU A 199 37.57 -29.13 -8.20
N GLU A 200 38.37 -28.83 -9.20
CA GLU A 200 37.98 -28.84 -10.61
C GLU A 200 38.58 -30.02 -11.35
N SER A 201 37.85 -30.58 -12.30
CA SER A 201 38.32 -31.62 -13.21
C SER A 201 39.19 -31.01 -14.35
N ASP A 202 39.91 -31.85 -15.09
CA ASP A 202 40.73 -31.42 -16.22
C ASP A 202 39.90 -30.93 -17.42
N LYS A 203 38.62 -31.31 -17.51
CA LYS A 203 37.70 -30.92 -18.59
C LYS A 203 37.22 -29.49 -18.40
N LYS A 204 37.34 -28.68 -19.45
CA LYS A 204 36.98 -27.26 -19.37
C LYS A 204 35.47 -27.04 -19.57
N ALA A 205 34.88 -26.18 -18.77
CA ALA A 205 33.49 -25.79 -18.94
C ALA A 205 33.23 -25.09 -20.29
N SER A 206 34.20 -24.36 -20.82
CA SER A 206 34.14 -23.71 -22.12
C SER A 206 34.08 -24.65 -23.32
N ASP A 207 34.41 -25.95 -23.14
CA ASP A 207 34.25 -26.94 -24.21
C ASP A 207 32.79 -27.46 -24.28
N VAL A 208 32.01 -27.24 -23.23
CA VAL A 208 30.62 -27.71 -23.07
C VAL A 208 29.60 -26.64 -23.36
N ILE A 209 29.80 -25.42 -22.81
CA ILE A 209 28.87 -24.29 -22.95
C ILE A 209 29.58 -23.02 -23.41
N GLU A 210 28.80 -22.12 -24.03
CA GLU A 210 29.16 -20.75 -24.34
C GLU A 210 28.14 -19.82 -23.69
N VAL A 211 28.58 -18.63 -23.31
CA VAL A 211 27.73 -17.61 -22.69
C VAL A 211 27.83 -16.30 -23.45
N ALA A 212 26.72 -15.63 -23.69
CA ALA A 212 26.68 -14.31 -24.31
C ALA A 212 25.63 -13.41 -23.65
N ILE A 213 25.87 -12.10 -23.70
CA ILE A 213 24.93 -11.05 -23.28
C ILE A 213 24.57 -10.24 -24.52
N GLU A 214 23.27 -10.14 -24.80
CA GLU A 214 22.68 -9.37 -25.90
C GLU A 214 21.72 -8.29 -25.40
N SER A 215 21.75 -7.96 -24.10
CA SER A 215 20.93 -6.91 -23.47
C SER A 215 21.81 -6.00 -22.62
N ASP A 216 21.60 -4.70 -22.72
CA ASP A 216 22.21 -3.69 -21.83
C ASP A 216 21.69 -3.72 -20.38
N LYS A 217 20.62 -4.46 -20.16
CA LYS A 217 20.00 -4.69 -18.82
C LYS A 217 20.67 -5.85 -18.04
N VAL A 218 21.71 -6.47 -18.60
CA VAL A 218 22.46 -7.56 -17.97
C VAL A 218 23.94 -7.14 -17.93
N THR A 219 24.47 -6.93 -16.74
CA THR A 219 25.86 -6.45 -16.56
C THR A 219 26.86 -7.58 -16.60
N ALA A 220 26.53 -8.72 -16.00
CA ALA A 220 27.36 -9.92 -16.03
C ALA A 220 26.48 -11.18 -15.98
N TYR A 221 26.95 -12.20 -16.66
CA TYR A 221 26.36 -13.53 -16.65
C TYR A 221 27.48 -14.56 -16.53
N THR A 222 27.40 -15.43 -15.52
CA THR A 222 28.41 -16.46 -15.26
C THR A 222 27.75 -17.81 -15.16
N ALA A 223 28.43 -18.84 -15.64
CA ALA A 223 27.96 -20.22 -15.59
C ALA A 223 29.08 -21.18 -15.24
N ARG A 224 28.76 -22.21 -14.43
CA ARG A 224 29.59 -23.40 -14.20
C ARG A 224 28.87 -24.65 -14.63
N VAL A 225 29.62 -25.67 -15.03
CA VAL A 225 29.10 -26.98 -15.42
C VAL A 225 29.56 -28.01 -14.40
N ILE A 226 28.62 -28.83 -13.96
CA ILE A 226 28.87 -29.93 -13.02
C ILE A 226 28.27 -31.20 -13.63
N GLU A 227 29.13 -32.17 -13.91
CA GLU A 227 28.74 -33.44 -14.51
C GLU A 227 28.58 -34.55 -13.46
N ASN A 228 27.90 -35.62 -13.82
CA ASN A 228 27.72 -36.83 -13.03
C ASN A 228 27.01 -36.63 -11.67
N VAL A 229 26.11 -35.65 -11.62
CA VAL A 229 25.33 -35.40 -10.40
C VAL A 229 24.31 -36.53 -10.17
N THR A 230 24.01 -36.77 -8.91
CA THR A 230 22.91 -37.65 -8.50
C THR A 230 21.91 -36.84 -7.70
N ILE A 231 20.71 -36.65 -8.27
CA ILE A 231 19.64 -35.89 -7.61
C ILE A 231 19.03 -36.76 -6.49
N ALA A 232 18.99 -36.23 -5.30
CA ALA A 232 18.49 -36.88 -4.10
C ALA A 232 17.89 -35.84 -3.14
N PRO A 233 17.12 -36.22 -2.12
CA PRO A 233 16.77 -35.30 -1.04
C PRO A 233 18.05 -34.74 -0.38
N SER A 234 17.98 -33.48 -0.02
CA SER A 234 19.05 -32.78 0.70
C SER A 234 19.31 -33.41 2.07
N PRO A 235 20.53 -33.33 2.65
CA PRO A 235 20.78 -33.73 4.01
C PRO A 235 19.90 -32.95 5.00
N GLN A 236 19.60 -33.54 6.14
CA GLN A 236 18.64 -33.02 7.13
C GLN A 236 18.95 -31.60 7.57
N TRP A 237 20.23 -31.28 7.80
CA TRP A 237 20.65 -29.94 8.23
C TRP A 237 20.27 -28.85 7.20
N LEU A 238 20.39 -29.14 5.88
CA LEU A 238 20.06 -28.21 4.82
C LEU A 238 18.53 -28.04 4.69
N GLN A 239 17.78 -29.14 4.82
CA GLN A 239 16.31 -29.07 4.83
C GLN A 239 15.81 -28.25 6.01
N ASN A 240 16.34 -28.46 7.22
CA ASN A 240 15.95 -27.71 8.42
C ASN A 240 16.22 -26.21 8.25
N LEU A 241 17.40 -25.86 7.77
CA LEU A 241 17.80 -24.47 7.54
C LEU A 241 16.84 -23.76 6.58
N LEU A 242 16.51 -24.41 5.46
CA LEU A 242 15.57 -23.87 4.48
C LEU A 242 14.16 -23.74 5.04
N MET A 243 13.66 -24.76 5.75
CA MET A 243 12.33 -24.69 6.38
C MET A 243 12.24 -23.57 7.42
N ASN A 244 13.31 -23.37 8.22
CA ASN A 244 13.40 -22.31 9.21
C ASN A 244 13.48 -20.92 8.54
N ALA A 245 14.01 -20.85 7.32
CA ALA A 245 14.03 -19.62 6.49
C ALA A 245 12.76 -19.43 5.65
N GLY A 246 11.75 -20.29 5.77
CA GLY A 246 10.49 -20.18 5.03
C GLY A 246 10.53 -20.77 3.62
N ILE A 247 11.54 -21.56 3.27
CA ILE A 247 11.73 -22.15 1.93
C ILE A 247 11.46 -23.65 2.01
N ARG A 248 10.67 -24.17 1.08
CA ARG A 248 10.40 -25.60 0.96
C ARG A 248 11.58 -26.35 0.33
N PRO A 249 12.16 -27.34 1.00
CA PRO A 249 13.19 -28.20 0.41
C PRO A 249 12.64 -29.02 -0.77
N LEU A 250 13.46 -29.18 -1.82
CA LEU A 250 13.11 -29.93 -3.03
C LEU A 250 14.11 -31.07 -3.30
N ASN A 251 15.36 -30.73 -3.60
CA ASN A 251 16.44 -31.69 -3.86
C ASN A 251 17.79 -31.02 -3.60
N ASN A 252 18.83 -31.83 -3.53
CA ASN A 252 20.20 -31.42 -3.17
C ASN A 252 20.82 -30.36 -4.10
N VAL A 253 20.34 -30.17 -5.33
CA VAL A 253 20.84 -29.14 -6.24
C VAL A 253 20.08 -27.82 -6.04
N VAL A 254 18.73 -27.86 -6.09
CA VAL A 254 17.90 -26.66 -5.93
C VAL A 254 18.01 -26.09 -4.52
N ASP A 255 18.11 -26.94 -3.52
CA ASP A 255 18.26 -26.51 -2.13
C ASP A 255 19.60 -25.80 -1.88
N ILE A 256 20.66 -26.22 -2.58
CA ILE A 256 21.94 -25.51 -2.55
C ILE A 256 21.80 -24.11 -3.16
N THR A 257 21.09 -23.96 -4.28
CA THR A 257 20.88 -22.59 -4.85
C THR A 257 20.11 -21.69 -3.90
N ASN A 258 19.14 -22.24 -3.16
CA ASN A 258 18.40 -21.52 -2.11
C ASN A 258 19.29 -21.22 -0.88
N TYR A 259 20.18 -22.12 -0.49
CA TYR A 259 21.16 -21.87 0.55
C TYR A 259 22.09 -20.69 0.18
N ILE A 260 22.59 -20.65 -1.05
CA ILE A 260 23.44 -19.57 -1.55
C ILE A 260 22.67 -18.23 -1.58
N LEU A 261 21.42 -18.26 -1.99
CA LEU A 261 20.54 -17.10 -1.96
C LEU A 261 20.39 -16.54 -0.54
N LEU A 262 20.21 -17.40 0.47
CA LEU A 262 20.12 -16.97 1.88
C LEU A 262 21.47 -16.55 2.44
N TYR A 263 22.53 -17.28 2.11
CA TYR A 263 23.87 -17.04 2.67
C TYR A 263 24.54 -15.79 2.08
N PHE A 264 24.63 -15.70 0.75
CA PHE A 264 25.28 -14.59 0.04
C PHE A 264 24.33 -13.45 -0.37
N GLY A 265 23.02 -13.70 -0.43
CA GLY A 265 22.08 -12.80 -1.09
C GLY A 265 22.15 -12.84 -2.62
N GLN A 266 22.87 -13.82 -3.20
CA GLN A 266 23.03 -14.03 -4.63
C GLN A 266 22.00 -15.05 -5.13
N PRO A 267 20.95 -14.62 -5.88
CA PRO A 267 20.08 -15.59 -6.51
C PRO A 267 20.83 -16.37 -7.60
N MET A 268 20.60 -17.66 -7.64
CA MET A 268 21.18 -18.58 -8.60
C MET A 268 20.11 -19.44 -9.22
N HIS A 269 20.37 -19.95 -10.42
CA HIS A 269 19.53 -20.96 -11.05
C HIS A 269 20.34 -22.17 -11.50
N ALA A 270 19.74 -23.35 -11.46
CA ALA A 270 20.34 -24.58 -11.93
C ALA A 270 19.50 -25.13 -13.09
N PHE A 271 20.13 -25.28 -14.26
CA PHE A 271 19.52 -25.87 -15.43
C PHE A 271 19.97 -27.32 -15.63
N ASP A 272 19.06 -28.14 -16.13
CA ASP A 272 19.41 -29.46 -16.66
C ASP A 272 19.98 -29.29 -18.08
N PHE A 273 21.29 -29.54 -18.23
CA PHE A 273 21.98 -29.41 -19.51
C PHE A 273 21.46 -30.39 -20.55
N ASP A 274 21.02 -31.58 -20.15
CA ASP A 274 20.53 -32.60 -21.06
C ASP A 274 19.21 -32.20 -21.75
N LYS A 275 18.53 -31.18 -21.23
CA LYS A 275 17.33 -30.56 -21.80
C LYS A 275 17.63 -29.34 -22.70
N PHE A 276 18.89 -28.96 -22.88
CA PHE A 276 19.28 -27.84 -23.72
C PHE A 276 19.22 -28.21 -25.22
N GLU A 277 18.63 -27.32 -26.03
CA GLU A 277 18.62 -27.46 -27.48
C GLU A 277 19.84 -26.81 -28.14
N GLY A 278 20.98 -26.74 -27.46
CA GLY A 278 22.21 -26.11 -27.92
C GLY A 278 23.23 -25.95 -26.80
N LYS A 279 24.34 -25.29 -27.11
CA LYS A 279 25.43 -25.06 -26.14
C LYS A 279 25.55 -23.60 -25.72
N LYS A 280 24.96 -22.67 -26.49
CA LYS A 280 25.11 -21.23 -26.26
C LYS A 280 23.95 -20.73 -25.44
N ILE A 281 24.25 -20.23 -24.25
CA ILE A 281 23.32 -19.54 -23.34
C ILE A 281 23.41 -18.03 -23.63
N VAL A 282 22.26 -17.39 -23.85
CA VAL A 282 22.20 -15.97 -24.16
C VAL A 282 21.26 -15.25 -23.18
N ALA A 283 21.79 -14.28 -22.47
CA ALA A 283 20.99 -13.34 -21.70
C ALA A 283 20.56 -12.19 -22.64
N ARG A 284 19.29 -12.12 -22.99
CA ARG A 284 18.73 -11.16 -23.95
C ARG A 284 17.39 -10.58 -23.49
N GLN A 285 16.86 -9.66 -24.26
CA GLN A 285 15.44 -9.26 -24.11
C GLN A 285 14.52 -10.25 -24.81
N ALA A 286 13.30 -10.38 -24.30
CA ALA A 286 12.27 -11.20 -24.93
C ALA A 286 11.91 -10.67 -26.33
N LYS A 287 11.50 -11.57 -27.21
CA LYS A 287 10.98 -11.25 -28.54
C LYS A 287 9.49 -10.89 -28.44
N GLU A 288 8.98 -10.15 -29.41
CA GLU A 288 7.54 -9.86 -29.49
C GLU A 288 6.73 -11.15 -29.65
N GLY A 289 5.72 -11.34 -28.79
CA GLY A 289 4.88 -12.55 -28.78
C GLY A 289 5.56 -13.81 -28.22
N GLU A 290 6.72 -13.66 -27.56
CA GLU A 290 7.37 -14.77 -26.88
C GLU A 290 6.62 -15.13 -25.59
N ASN A 291 6.48 -16.42 -25.30
CA ASN A 291 5.91 -16.93 -24.06
C ASN A 291 6.86 -17.93 -23.39
N LEU A 292 6.64 -18.15 -22.11
CA LEU A 292 7.41 -19.09 -21.30
C LEU A 292 6.49 -19.71 -20.24
N VAL A 293 6.53 -21.05 -20.15
CA VAL A 293 5.95 -21.74 -18.98
C VAL A 293 6.98 -21.74 -17.86
N THR A 294 6.65 -21.06 -16.76
CA THR A 294 7.53 -20.94 -15.58
C THR A 294 7.41 -22.15 -14.65
N LEU A 295 8.33 -22.28 -13.68
CA LEU A 295 8.39 -23.44 -12.75
C LEU A 295 7.13 -23.64 -11.90
N ASP A 296 6.27 -22.64 -11.77
CA ASP A 296 4.95 -22.73 -11.14
C ASP A 296 3.87 -23.34 -12.05
N GLY A 297 4.23 -23.67 -13.31
CA GLY A 297 3.34 -24.28 -14.30
C GLY A 297 2.48 -23.28 -15.08
N GLU A 298 2.61 -21.99 -14.84
CA GLU A 298 1.85 -20.94 -15.50
C GLU A 298 2.53 -20.47 -16.79
N GLU A 299 1.75 -20.29 -17.85
CA GLU A 299 2.23 -19.69 -19.09
C GLU A 299 2.25 -18.17 -18.98
N ARG A 300 3.39 -17.55 -19.29
CA ARG A 300 3.62 -16.11 -19.18
C ARG A 300 3.83 -15.49 -20.54
N ASP A 301 3.01 -14.50 -20.88
CA ASP A 301 3.22 -13.65 -22.05
C ASP A 301 4.31 -12.62 -21.75
N LEU A 302 5.37 -12.66 -22.55
CA LEU A 302 6.53 -11.80 -22.39
C LEU A 302 6.42 -10.58 -23.31
N ILE A 303 7.05 -9.50 -22.88
CA ILE A 303 7.19 -8.26 -23.66
C ILE A 303 8.67 -7.96 -23.90
N THR A 304 8.98 -7.15 -24.88
CA THR A 304 10.37 -6.80 -25.27
C THR A 304 11.18 -6.11 -24.17
N ASP A 305 10.53 -5.64 -23.10
CA ASP A 305 11.21 -5.08 -21.91
C ASP A 305 11.68 -6.16 -20.92
N ASP A 306 11.15 -7.37 -21.00
CA ASP A 306 11.52 -8.48 -20.12
C ASP A 306 12.89 -9.05 -20.48
N ILE A 307 13.65 -9.44 -19.46
CA ILE A 307 14.92 -10.14 -19.65
C ILE A 307 14.64 -11.65 -19.66
N VAL A 308 15.18 -12.35 -20.64
CA VAL A 308 15.11 -13.81 -20.72
C VAL A 308 16.48 -14.41 -20.85
N ILE A 309 16.64 -15.61 -20.30
CA ILE A 309 17.75 -16.48 -20.59
C ILE A 309 17.28 -17.47 -21.66
N SER A 310 18.04 -17.59 -22.72
CA SER A 310 17.70 -18.48 -23.83
C SER A 310 18.84 -19.43 -24.17
N VAL A 311 18.47 -20.61 -24.71
CA VAL A 311 19.40 -21.55 -25.34
C VAL A 311 18.93 -21.74 -26.76
N GLY A 312 19.79 -21.39 -27.71
CA GLY A 312 19.33 -21.22 -29.10
C GLY A 312 18.27 -20.13 -29.20
N ASP A 313 17.15 -20.41 -29.84
CA ASP A 313 16.05 -19.48 -29.98
C ASP A 313 15.00 -19.54 -28.86
N LYS A 314 15.12 -20.49 -27.94
CA LYS A 314 14.13 -20.82 -26.94
C LYS A 314 14.42 -20.20 -25.59
N ALA A 315 13.46 -19.50 -25.00
CA ALA A 315 13.55 -19.02 -23.63
C ALA A 315 13.54 -20.20 -22.64
N VAL A 316 14.47 -20.18 -21.68
CA VAL A 316 14.62 -21.21 -20.62
C VAL A 316 14.47 -20.64 -19.22
N ALA A 317 14.50 -19.31 -19.07
CA ALA A 317 14.18 -18.65 -17.81
C ALA A 317 13.73 -17.20 -18.05
N LEU A 318 12.87 -16.70 -17.16
CA LEU A 318 12.60 -15.28 -17.01
C LEU A 318 13.68 -14.71 -16.08
N GLY A 319 14.63 -13.98 -16.67
CA GLY A 319 15.86 -13.54 -16.02
C GLY A 319 15.60 -12.82 -14.70
N GLY A 320 16.24 -13.31 -13.63
CA GLY A 320 16.13 -12.73 -12.30
C GLY A 320 14.77 -12.91 -11.59
N VAL A 321 13.79 -13.54 -12.21
CA VAL A 321 12.44 -13.73 -11.65
C VAL A 321 12.16 -15.19 -11.37
N MET A 322 12.09 -16.05 -12.43
CA MET A 322 11.77 -17.47 -12.28
C MET A 322 12.29 -18.30 -13.44
N GLY A 323 12.78 -19.51 -13.18
CA GLY A 323 13.18 -20.46 -14.19
C GLY A 323 12.02 -20.98 -15.03
N GLY A 324 12.34 -21.50 -16.22
CA GLY A 324 11.38 -22.18 -17.09
C GLY A 324 11.23 -23.68 -16.73
N ALA A 325 10.03 -24.19 -16.87
CA ALA A 325 9.73 -25.61 -16.64
C ALA A 325 10.46 -26.55 -17.63
N ASN A 326 10.82 -26.02 -18.80
CA ASN A 326 11.45 -26.77 -19.88
C ASN A 326 12.90 -27.21 -19.60
N THR A 327 13.55 -26.64 -18.58
CA THR A 327 14.94 -26.98 -18.21
C THR A 327 15.08 -27.24 -16.70
N GLU A 328 13.97 -27.56 -16.04
CA GLU A 328 13.93 -27.89 -14.62
C GLU A 328 14.79 -29.13 -14.29
N ILE A 329 15.49 -29.07 -13.15
CA ILE A 329 16.21 -30.21 -12.58
C ILE A 329 15.22 -31.27 -12.10
N ASP A 330 15.38 -32.52 -12.58
CA ASP A 330 14.59 -33.65 -12.12
C ASP A 330 15.48 -34.83 -11.67
N ASN A 331 14.88 -35.93 -11.26
CA ASN A 331 15.59 -37.12 -10.76
C ASN A 331 16.52 -37.81 -11.79
N ASN A 332 16.40 -37.46 -13.06
CA ASN A 332 17.21 -38.02 -14.15
C ASN A 332 18.34 -37.11 -14.58
N SER A 333 18.36 -35.87 -14.10
CA SER A 333 19.38 -34.87 -14.43
C SER A 333 20.77 -35.38 -14.04
N LYS A 334 21.74 -35.29 -14.96
CA LYS A 334 23.12 -35.76 -14.79
C LYS A 334 24.12 -34.63 -14.94
N THR A 335 23.83 -33.63 -15.74
CA THR A 335 24.71 -32.49 -15.95
C THR A 335 23.95 -31.22 -15.62
N VAL A 336 24.48 -30.47 -14.64
CA VAL A 336 23.90 -29.22 -14.18
C VAL A 336 24.69 -28.04 -14.74
N VAL A 337 23.99 -27.07 -15.30
CA VAL A 337 24.54 -25.75 -15.56
C VAL A 337 24.05 -24.81 -14.48
N LEU A 338 24.96 -24.32 -13.68
CA LEU A 338 24.70 -23.38 -12.59
C LEU A 338 24.88 -21.96 -13.11
N GLU A 339 23.89 -21.10 -12.90
CA GLU A 339 23.84 -19.68 -13.30
C GLU A 339 24.00 -18.76 -12.10
N ALA A 340 24.81 -17.72 -12.25
CA ALA A 340 24.74 -16.52 -11.43
C ALA A 340 24.93 -15.28 -12.30
N ALA A 341 24.05 -14.30 -12.18
CA ALA A 341 24.01 -13.14 -13.05
C ALA A 341 23.75 -11.83 -12.27
N LEU A 342 23.95 -10.70 -12.95
CA LEU A 342 23.66 -9.35 -12.49
C LEU A 342 22.68 -8.69 -13.46
N PHE A 343 21.44 -8.54 -13.06
CA PHE A 343 20.37 -7.94 -13.82
C PHE A 343 20.06 -6.51 -13.35
N ASP A 344 19.56 -5.66 -14.27
CA ASP A 344 19.05 -4.34 -13.90
C ASP A 344 17.81 -4.45 -12.99
N GLY A 345 17.92 -3.98 -11.76
CA GLY A 345 16.89 -4.11 -10.74
C GLY A 345 15.56 -3.43 -11.13
N LYS A 346 15.61 -2.34 -11.90
CA LYS A 346 14.38 -1.65 -12.37
C LYS A 346 13.62 -2.52 -13.36
N SER A 347 14.32 -3.20 -14.27
CA SER A 347 13.73 -4.13 -15.23
C SER A 347 13.10 -5.32 -14.51
N ILE A 348 13.81 -5.92 -13.55
CA ILE A 348 13.26 -7.03 -12.75
C ILE A 348 12.01 -6.61 -11.99
N ARG A 349 12.02 -5.42 -11.35
CA ARG A 349 10.85 -4.88 -10.64
C ARG A 349 9.64 -4.70 -11.55
N LYS A 350 9.84 -4.15 -12.77
CA LYS A 350 8.76 -3.96 -13.75
C LYS A 350 8.16 -5.28 -14.21
N THR A 351 9.00 -6.24 -14.56
CA THR A 351 8.58 -7.58 -15.00
C THR A 351 7.82 -8.31 -13.89
N SER A 352 8.40 -8.37 -12.68
CA SER A 352 7.80 -8.98 -11.50
C SER A 352 6.44 -8.35 -11.15
N GLY A 353 6.35 -7.00 -11.19
CA GLY A 353 5.11 -6.27 -10.92
C GLY A 353 4.04 -6.50 -12.00
N ARG A 354 4.41 -6.45 -13.28
CA ARG A 354 3.49 -6.67 -14.41
C ARG A 354 2.89 -8.07 -14.40
N LEU A 355 3.71 -9.08 -14.14
CA LEU A 355 3.28 -10.48 -14.10
C LEU A 355 2.67 -10.89 -12.75
N ASN A 356 2.64 -10.00 -11.77
CA ASN A 356 2.28 -10.28 -10.37
C ASN A 356 3.02 -11.52 -9.83
N LEU A 357 4.31 -11.64 -10.18
CA LEU A 357 5.16 -12.79 -9.88
C LEU A 357 6.35 -12.33 -9.03
N ARG A 358 6.18 -12.37 -7.73
CA ARG A 358 7.25 -12.07 -6.78
C ARG A 358 7.93 -13.35 -6.31
N SER A 359 9.24 -13.39 -6.43
CA SER A 359 10.08 -14.47 -5.92
C SER A 359 11.16 -13.93 -5.00
N GLU A 360 11.80 -14.79 -4.22
CA GLU A 360 12.97 -14.46 -3.39
C GLU A 360 14.13 -13.92 -4.26
N SER A 361 14.22 -14.39 -5.50
CA SER A 361 15.18 -13.92 -6.51
C SER A 361 14.86 -12.48 -6.94
N SER A 362 13.62 -12.23 -7.42
CA SER A 362 13.21 -10.91 -7.89
C SER A 362 13.28 -9.86 -6.78
N SER A 363 12.94 -10.23 -5.54
CA SER A 363 13.00 -9.35 -4.37
C SER A 363 14.43 -8.88 -4.05
N ARG A 364 15.45 -9.70 -4.34
CA ARG A 364 16.86 -9.31 -4.17
C ARG A 364 17.36 -8.50 -5.35
N PHE A 365 17.13 -8.94 -6.57
CA PHE A 365 17.59 -8.22 -7.76
C PHE A 365 17.01 -6.80 -7.85
N GLU A 366 15.70 -6.61 -7.52
CA GLU A 366 15.09 -5.28 -7.59
C GLU A 366 15.70 -4.27 -6.61
N LYS A 367 16.26 -4.74 -5.49
CA LYS A 367 16.88 -3.92 -4.45
C LYS A 367 18.41 -3.84 -4.58
N GLY A 368 18.99 -4.68 -5.42
CA GLY A 368 20.44 -4.82 -5.61
C GLY A 368 21.02 -5.99 -4.84
N ILE A 369 22.16 -6.45 -5.32
CA ILE A 369 22.95 -7.55 -4.74
C ILE A 369 24.42 -7.19 -4.65
N ASN A 370 25.19 -7.93 -3.82
CA ASN A 370 26.62 -7.73 -3.68
C ASN A 370 27.38 -8.28 -4.89
N VAL A 371 27.79 -7.40 -5.77
CA VAL A 371 28.50 -7.75 -7.01
C VAL A 371 29.90 -8.34 -6.77
N ALA A 372 30.53 -8.05 -5.63
CA ALA A 372 31.90 -8.50 -5.34
C ALA A 372 31.99 -9.99 -4.97
N THR A 373 30.85 -10.61 -4.59
CA THR A 373 30.81 -12.01 -4.15
C THR A 373 30.27 -12.97 -5.21
N LEU A 374 30.02 -12.51 -6.43
CA LEU A 374 29.43 -13.32 -7.50
C LEU A 374 30.21 -14.63 -7.76
N THR A 375 31.54 -14.54 -7.92
CA THR A 375 32.42 -15.70 -8.15
C THR A 375 32.48 -16.59 -6.91
N GLU A 376 32.64 -16.03 -5.72
CA GLU A 376 32.69 -16.79 -4.46
C GLU A 376 31.39 -17.56 -4.22
N ALA A 377 30.24 -16.95 -4.51
CA ALA A 377 28.93 -17.61 -4.39
C ALA A 377 28.81 -18.78 -5.38
N MET A 378 29.25 -18.57 -6.65
CA MET A 378 29.26 -19.60 -7.69
C MET A 378 30.17 -20.77 -7.30
N ASP A 379 31.36 -20.52 -6.82
CA ASP A 379 32.32 -21.53 -6.41
C ASP A 379 31.82 -22.31 -5.18
N THR A 380 31.20 -21.60 -4.23
CA THR A 380 30.59 -22.24 -3.05
C THR A 380 29.45 -23.17 -3.45
N ALA A 381 28.58 -22.74 -4.33
CA ALA A 381 27.49 -23.59 -4.82
C ALA A 381 28.00 -24.83 -5.54
N ALA A 382 28.99 -24.63 -6.43
CA ALA A 382 29.57 -25.75 -7.18
C ALA A 382 30.27 -26.78 -6.28
N ALA A 383 31.02 -26.31 -5.27
CA ALA A 383 31.66 -27.20 -4.27
C ALA A 383 30.61 -27.99 -3.47
N MET A 384 29.54 -27.31 -3.01
CA MET A 384 28.45 -27.99 -2.30
C MET A 384 27.71 -29.01 -3.16
N ILE A 385 27.49 -28.73 -4.45
CA ILE A 385 26.87 -29.69 -5.38
C ILE A 385 27.80 -30.89 -5.61
N ALA A 386 29.12 -30.67 -5.76
CA ALA A 386 30.09 -31.74 -5.86
C ALA A 386 30.06 -32.62 -4.62
N GLU A 387 30.03 -32.06 -3.42
CA GLU A 387 29.97 -32.79 -2.14
C GLU A 387 28.65 -33.53 -1.93
N LEU A 388 27.50 -32.84 -2.10
CA LEU A 388 26.19 -33.36 -1.71
C LEU A 388 25.45 -34.10 -2.83
N ALA A 389 25.84 -33.91 -4.09
CA ALA A 389 25.28 -34.61 -5.24
C ALA A 389 26.29 -35.52 -5.96
N GLY A 390 27.54 -35.60 -5.48
CA GLY A 390 28.58 -36.46 -6.03
C GLY A 390 29.07 -36.05 -7.40
N GLY A 391 28.85 -34.79 -7.80
CA GLY A 391 29.19 -34.26 -9.13
C GLY A 391 30.67 -33.93 -9.29
N GLN A 392 31.09 -33.76 -10.55
CA GLN A 392 32.43 -33.27 -10.95
C GLN A 392 32.33 -31.89 -11.55
N VAL A 393 32.95 -30.90 -10.92
CA VAL A 393 32.98 -29.52 -11.41
C VAL A 393 33.98 -29.41 -12.58
N LEU A 394 33.51 -28.94 -13.72
CA LEU A 394 34.37 -28.68 -14.86
C LEU A 394 35.25 -27.44 -14.62
N SER A 395 36.47 -27.46 -15.17
CA SER A 395 37.45 -26.39 -14.97
C SER A 395 36.99 -25.07 -15.58
N GLY A 396 37.07 -24.02 -14.76
CA GLY A 396 36.84 -22.65 -15.12
C GLY A 396 35.34 -22.21 -15.09
N ILE A 397 35.15 -20.91 -15.02
CA ILE A 397 33.86 -20.25 -15.14
C ILE A 397 33.73 -19.74 -16.58
N VAL A 398 32.58 -20.01 -17.24
CA VAL A 398 32.25 -19.40 -18.52
C VAL A 398 31.42 -18.14 -18.24
N SER A 399 31.92 -16.98 -18.71
CA SER A 399 31.30 -15.69 -18.38
C SER A 399 31.24 -14.73 -19.54
N ALA A 400 30.29 -13.83 -19.49
CA ALA A 400 30.15 -12.66 -20.37
C ALA A 400 29.86 -11.41 -19.50
N GLY A 401 30.33 -10.26 -19.98
CA GLY A 401 30.30 -9.03 -19.22
C GLY A 401 31.40 -8.93 -18.15
N SER A 402 31.42 -7.85 -17.40
CA SER A 402 32.40 -7.61 -16.34
C SER A 402 31.82 -6.71 -15.27
N VAL A 403 32.32 -6.83 -14.05
CA VAL A 403 31.91 -6.05 -12.91
C VAL A 403 33.09 -5.43 -12.23
N ASP A 404 32.99 -4.14 -11.91
CA ASP A 404 33.95 -3.47 -11.05
C ASP A 404 33.66 -3.84 -9.59
N THR A 405 34.57 -4.54 -8.95
CA THR A 405 34.50 -4.96 -7.55
C THR A 405 35.28 -4.06 -6.59
N SER A 406 35.91 -2.99 -7.10
CA SER A 406 36.67 -2.06 -6.26
C SER A 406 35.75 -1.25 -5.34
N ASP A 407 36.30 -0.90 -4.17
CA ASP A 407 35.58 -0.06 -3.20
C ASP A 407 35.31 1.33 -3.76
N VAL A 408 34.20 1.93 -3.36
CA VAL A 408 33.80 3.28 -3.80
C VAL A 408 34.21 4.31 -2.74
N PRO A 409 35.06 5.30 -3.07
CA PRO A 409 35.42 6.32 -2.10
C PRO A 409 34.29 7.32 -1.89
N VAL A 410 33.92 7.55 -0.63
CA VAL A 410 32.96 8.60 -0.23
C VAL A 410 33.63 9.49 0.81
N THR A 411 33.59 10.80 0.62
CA THR A 411 34.28 11.79 1.46
C THR A 411 33.29 12.69 2.19
N ALA A 412 33.56 12.94 3.48
CA ALA A 412 32.83 13.92 4.29
C ALA A 412 33.77 14.72 5.18
N THR A 413 33.33 15.89 5.65
CA THR A 413 34.06 16.67 6.66
C THR A 413 33.60 16.35 8.07
N ILE A 414 34.50 16.42 9.05
CA ILE A 414 34.18 16.24 10.47
C ILE A 414 33.14 17.27 10.92
N ASP A 415 33.28 18.53 10.44
CA ASP A 415 32.31 19.60 10.74
C ASP A 415 30.91 19.27 10.23
N TYR A 416 30.80 18.73 9.01
CA TYR A 416 29.50 18.32 8.43
C TYR A 416 28.82 17.25 9.31
N VAL A 417 29.58 16.22 9.71
CA VAL A 417 29.05 15.16 10.59
C VAL A 417 28.56 15.74 11.92
N ASN A 418 29.43 16.49 12.59
CA ASN A 418 29.11 17.03 13.91
C ASN A 418 27.97 18.03 13.90
N ARG A 419 27.88 18.87 12.86
CA ARG A 419 26.76 19.80 12.69
C ARG A 419 25.44 19.07 12.41
N SER A 420 25.48 17.99 11.61
CA SER A 420 24.30 17.19 11.30
C SER A 420 23.77 16.42 12.50
N LEU A 421 24.65 15.89 13.33
CA LEU A 421 24.29 15.07 14.50
C LEU A 421 24.22 15.86 15.82
N GLY A 422 24.71 17.11 15.85
CA GLY A 422 24.82 17.90 17.07
C GLY A 422 25.90 17.39 18.02
N THR A 423 26.91 16.66 17.51
CA THR A 423 27.98 16.02 18.29
C THR A 423 29.30 16.77 18.21
N ASN A 424 30.35 16.22 18.85
CA ASN A 424 31.73 16.70 18.79
C ASN A 424 32.69 15.51 18.60
N LEU A 425 32.35 14.62 17.66
CA LEU A 425 33.14 13.45 17.33
C LEU A 425 34.47 13.88 16.66
N ASP A 426 35.56 13.25 17.01
CA ASP A 426 36.85 13.40 16.34
C ASP A 426 37.03 12.34 15.24
N TYR A 427 38.11 12.49 14.46
CA TYR A 427 38.45 11.56 13.39
C TYR A 427 38.62 10.13 13.89
N ALA A 428 39.24 9.93 15.06
CA ALA A 428 39.54 8.58 15.57
C ALA A 428 38.23 7.84 15.95
N GLN A 429 37.27 8.55 16.54
CA GLN A 429 35.95 7.99 16.88
C GLN A 429 35.18 7.61 15.59
N ILE A 430 35.19 8.46 14.58
CA ILE A 430 34.54 8.21 13.29
C ILE A 430 35.21 7.03 12.57
N ALA A 431 36.54 7.00 12.54
CA ALA A 431 37.28 5.91 11.91
C ALA A 431 37.05 4.56 12.61
N ASP A 432 36.90 4.54 13.94
CA ASP A 432 36.55 3.32 14.68
C ASP A 432 35.17 2.78 14.28
N ILE A 433 34.18 3.64 14.09
CA ILE A 433 32.83 3.26 13.64
C ILE A 433 32.94 2.55 12.28
N PHE A 434 33.66 3.13 11.31
CA PHE A 434 33.81 2.52 10.00
C PHE A 434 34.66 1.24 10.03
N ARG A 435 35.68 1.18 10.89
CA ARG A 435 36.43 -0.05 11.14
C ARG A 435 35.52 -1.19 11.61
N ARG A 436 34.62 -0.91 12.54
CA ARG A 436 33.60 -1.88 13.02
C ARG A 436 32.67 -2.34 11.90
N LEU A 437 32.33 -1.43 10.99
CA LEU A 437 31.55 -1.74 9.78
C LEU A 437 32.37 -2.47 8.71
N GLY A 438 33.69 -2.70 8.95
CA GLY A 438 34.55 -3.35 8.00
C GLY A 438 34.87 -2.49 6.77
N MET A 439 35.00 -1.18 6.98
CA MET A 439 35.34 -0.18 5.94
C MET A 439 36.65 0.54 6.29
N GLU A 440 37.55 0.64 5.34
CA GLU A 440 38.78 1.39 5.52
C GLU A 440 38.51 2.89 5.45
N THR A 441 39.20 3.65 6.32
CA THR A 441 39.02 5.10 6.41
C THR A 441 40.38 5.80 6.41
N THR A 442 40.53 6.83 5.60
CA THR A 442 41.68 7.69 5.55
C THR A 442 41.27 9.13 5.75
N GLY A 443 42.09 9.94 6.43
CA GLY A 443 41.77 11.35 6.65
C GLY A 443 42.54 12.00 7.79
N ASP A 444 42.02 13.14 8.23
CA ASP A 444 42.58 13.94 9.29
C ASP A 444 41.51 14.63 10.14
N ALA A 445 41.89 15.59 10.97
CA ALA A 445 40.94 16.32 11.85
C ALA A 445 39.93 17.18 11.08
N SER A 446 40.03 17.38 9.78
CA SER A 446 39.14 18.22 8.97
C SER A 446 38.20 17.42 8.08
N GLN A 447 38.71 16.36 7.46
CA GLN A 447 37.95 15.54 6.53
C GLN A 447 38.44 14.08 6.55
N PHE A 448 37.56 13.19 6.08
CA PHE A 448 37.85 11.77 5.93
C PHE A 448 37.18 11.20 4.67
N THR A 449 37.80 10.12 4.17
CA THR A 449 37.30 9.35 3.03
C THR A 449 37.14 7.90 3.48
N VAL A 450 35.99 7.31 3.24
CA VAL A 450 35.68 5.91 3.50
C VAL A 450 35.74 5.14 2.19
N ALA A 451 36.47 4.03 2.16
CA ALA A 451 36.43 3.06 1.08
C ALA A 451 35.22 2.14 1.30
N VAL A 452 34.13 2.42 0.59
CA VAL A 452 32.86 1.71 0.75
C VAL A 452 32.86 0.43 -0.07
N PRO A 453 32.80 -0.75 0.55
CA PRO A 453 32.78 -2.03 -0.17
C PRO A 453 31.48 -2.23 -0.94
N ARG A 454 31.51 -2.99 -2.02
CA ARG A 454 30.37 -3.21 -2.91
C ARG A 454 29.16 -3.87 -2.24
N ARG A 455 29.32 -4.49 -1.07
CA ARG A 455 28.18 -4.97 -0.28
C ARG A 455 27.29 -3.86 0.27
N ARG A 456 27.79 -2.60 0.33
CA ARG A 456 27.06 -1.42 0.81
C ARG A 456 26.87 -0.43 -0.35
N TRP A 457 26.12 -0.86 -1.37
CA TRP A 457 25.80 -0.04 -2.54
C TRP A 457 24.82 1.11 -2.25
N ASP A 458 24.26 1.17 -1.06
CA ASP A 458 23.43 2.24 -0.52
C ASP A 458 24.24 3.49 -0.15
N ILE A 459 25.51 3.32 0.26
CA ILE A 459 26.39 4.42 0.70
C ILE A 459 27.05 5.08 -0.50
N ARG A 460 26.64 6.30 -0.85
CA ARG A 460 27.08 7.02 -2.05
C ARG A 460 27.44 8.47 -1.83
N ILE A 461 26.85 9.12 -0.82
CA ILE A 461 26.97 10.55 -0.54
C ILE A 461 27.33 10.79 0.93
N PRO A 462 27.83 11.99 1.30
CA PRO A 462 28.18 12.30 2.68
C PRO A 462 27.08 12.06 3.71
N ALA A 463 25.82 12.24 3.33
CA ALA A 463 24.70 12.00 4.22
C ALA A 463 24.59 10.52 4.63
N ASP A 464 24.92 9.58 3.74
CA ASP A 464 24.91 8.15 4.04
C ASP A 464 25.99 7.81 5.07
N LEU A 465 27.14 8.49 5.02
CA LEU A 465 28.18 8.34 6.06
C LEU A 465 27.69 8.87 7.42
N VAL A 466 26.93 9.97 7.45
CA VAL A 466 26.34 10.49 8.68
C VAL A 466 25.36 9.49 9.28
N GLU A 467 24.54 8.82 8.46
CA GLU A 467 23.62 7.75 8.89
C GLU A 467 24.38 6.60 9.56
N GLU A 468 25.44 6.11 8.92
CA GLU A 468 26.27 5.03 9.46
C GLU A 468 26.92 5.41 10.80
N ILE A 469 27.42 6.64 10.91
CA ILE A 469 27.98 7.15 12.16
C ILE A 469 26.89 7.23 13.22
N ALA A 470 25.75 7.81 12.93
CA ALA A 470 24.67 8.00 13.89
C ALA A 470 24.14 6.68 14.47
N ARG A 471 23.90 5.67 13.62
CA ARG A 471 23.34 4.40 14.02
C ARG A 471 24.30 3.56 14.86
N ILE A 472 25.60 3.55 14.53
CA ILE A 472 26.62 2.80 15.29
C ILE A 472 27.06 3.54 16.54
N TYR A 473 27.13 4.88 16.50
CA TYR A 473 27.31 5.72 17.70
C TYR A 473 26.15 5.54 18.69
N GLY A 474 24.94 5.32 18.15
CA GLY A 474 23.68 5.10 18.86
C GLY A 474 22.86 6.38 18.99
N TYR A 475 21.65 6.33 18.47
CA TYR A 475 20.71 7.47 18.49
C TYR A 475 20.42 7.99 19.91
N ASN A 476 20.44 7.12 20.91
CA ASN A 476 20.25 7.50 22.33
C ASN A 476 21.40 8.35 22.89
N ASN A 477 22.55 8.37 22.22
CA ASN A 477 23.71 9.18 22.61
C ASN A 477 23.72 10.55 21.93
N LEU A 478 22.82 10.79 20.97
CA LEU A 478 22.70 12.07 20.30
C LEU A 478 22.07 13.11 21.23
N PRO A 479 22.54 14.36 21.23
CA PRO A 479 21.96 15.40 22.07
C PRO A 479 20.56 15.78 21.61
N THR A 480 19.63 15.87 22.54
CA THR A 480 18.29 16.41 22.28
C THR A 480 18.36 17.92 22.31
N THR A 481 18.10 18.57 21.19
CA THR A 481 18.10 20.02 21.07
C THR A 481 16.76 20.53 20.58
N LEU A 482 16.39 21.74 21.01
CA LEU A 482 15.23 22.42 20.44
C LEU A 482 15.59 23.03 19.07
N PRO A 483 14.68 23.01 18.08
CA PRO A 483 14.87 23.75 16.84
C PRO A 483 15.10 25.24 17.14
N LYS A 484 16.07 25.84 16.45
CA LYS A 484 16.25 27.30 16.46
C LYS A 484 15.64 27.84 15.17
N GLU A 485 14.48 28.42 15.30
CA GLU A 485 13.79 29.08 14.20
C GLU A 485 13.46 30.50 14.59
N ASP A 486 13.59 31.43 13.64
CA ASP A 486 13.03 32.75 13.79
C ASP A 486 11.50 32.62 13.76
N GLY A 487 10.87 33.04 14.87
CA GLY A 487 9.41 32.99 14.96
C GLY A 487 8.77 33.90 13.91
N THR A 488 8.22 33.32 12.87
CA THR A 488 7.34 34.05 11.92
C THR A 488 5.90 33.90 12.37
N ALA A 489 5.15 35.00 12.34
CA ALA A 489 3.71 34.92 12.58
C ALA A 489 3.07 34.01 11.53
N GLY A 490 2.43 32.96 11.97
CA GLY A 490 1.65 32.10 11.09
C GLY A 490 0.45 32.85 10.56
N GLU A 491 0.20 32.80 9.25
CA GLU A 491 -0.94 33.40 8.60
C GLU A 491 -1.66 32.34 7.74
N LEU A 492 -3.00 32.43 7.74
CA LEU A 492 -3.81 31.58 6.88
C LEU A 492 -3.81 32.12 5.46
N THR A 493 -3.69 31.26 4.46
CA THR A 493 -3.94 31.63 3.08
C THR A 493 -5.42 32.04 2.89
N LEU A 494 -5.71 32.79 1.84
CA LEU A 494 -7.09 33.19 1.52
C LEU A 494 -8.01 31.98 1.38
N THR A 495 -7.58 30.94 0.67
CA THR A 495 -8.31 29.68 0.53
C THR A 495 -8.60 29.02 1.89
N GLN A 496 -7.62 28.98 2.77
CA GLN A 496 -7.80 28.43 4.12
C GLN A 496 -8.80 29.26 4.94
N ASN A 497 -8.76 30.59 4.83
CA ASN A 497 -9.71 31.47 5.48
C ASN A 497 -11.13 31.24 4.98
N ILE A 498 -11.33 31.19 3.66
CA ILE A 498 -12.63 30.91 3.05
C ILE A 498 -13.20 29.59 3.56
N ARG A 499 -12.41 28.51 3.50
CA ARG A 499 -12.84 27.21 3.98
C ARG A 499 -13.26 27.22 5.47
N ARG A 500 -12.51 27.91 6.33
CA ARG A 500 -12.85 28.04 7.76
C ARG A 500 -14.11 28.87 7.96
N GLN A 501 -14.28 29.97 7.24
CA GLN A 501 -15.45 30.82 7.35
C GLN A 501 -16.71 30.11 6.84
N VAL A 502 -16.63 29.43 5.67
CA VAL A 502 -17.74 28.65 5.13
C VAL A 502 -18.16 27.54 6.09
N ARG A 503 -17.20 26.86 6.71
CA ARG A 503 -17.47 25.86 7.77
C ARG A 503 -18.24 26.48 8.94
N SER A 504 -17.77 27.59 9.47
CA SER A 504 -18.42 28.26 10.60
C SER A 504 -19.83 28.77 10.25
N LEU A 505 -20.03 29.25 9.01
CA LEU A 505 -21.35 29.68 8.52
C LEU A 505 -22.31 28.50 8.37
N ALA A 506 -21.83 27.38 7.83
CA ALA A 506 -22.63 26.16 7.70
C ALA A 506 -23.05 25.60 9.06
N GLU A 507 -22.11 25.52 9.99
CA GLU A 507 -22.36 25.09 11.38
C GLU A 507 -23.33 26.05 12.08
N GLY A 508 -23.16 27.37 11.89
CA GLY A 508 -24.06 28.41 12.39
C GLY A 508 -25.47 28.32 11.81
N ALA A 509 -25.61 27.77 10.60
CA ALA A 509 -26.90 27.48 9.97
C ALA A 509 -27.50 26.11 10.42
N GLY A 510 -26.83 25.39 11.32
CA GLY A 510 -27.34 24.14 11.89
C GLY A 510 -26.94 22.89 11.09
N LEU A 511 -25.96 22.96 10.18
CA LEU A 511 -25.47 21.80 9.46
C LEU A 511 -24.36 21.07 10.21
N THR A 512 -24.25 19.78 9.96
CA THR A 512 -23.19 18.91 10.50
C THR A 512 -22.23 18.54 9.39
N GLU A 513 -20.92 18.67 9.63
CA GLU A 513 -19.90 18.28 8.66
C GLU A 513 -19.84 16.75 8.50
N ILE A 514 -19.72 16.32 7.26
CA ILE A 514 -19.41 14.94 6.92
C ILE A 514 -18.18 14.88 6.01
N ILE A 515 -17.58 13.71 5.93
CA ILE A 515 -16.49 13.41 5.01
C ILE A 515 -16.86 12.14 4.26
N SER A 516 -17.10 12.27 2.97
CA SER A 516 -17.37 11.14 2.08
C SER A 516 -16.14 10.76 1.26
N TYR A 517 -16.17 9.58 0.62
CA TYR A 517 -15.08 9.14 -0.24
C TYR A 517 -15.00 9.99 -1.52
N ALA A 518 -13.77 10.32 -1.91
CA ALA A 518 -13.50 10.91 -3.23
C ALA A 518 -13.63 9.89 -4.37
N LEU A 519 -13.62 8.60 -4.03
CA LEU A 519 -13.80 7.49 -4.96
C LEU A 519 -15.24 6.97 -4.92
N THR A 520 -15.79 6.70 -6.10
CA THR A 520 -17.15 6.19 -6.31
C THR A 520 -17.18 5.28 -7.55
N THR A 521 -18.37 4.92 -8.04
CA THR A 521 -18.51 4.25 -9.35
C THR A 521 -18.50 5.28 -10.48
N PRO A 522 -18.14 4.88 -11.71
CA PRO A 522 -18.17 5.80 -12.87
C PRO A 522 -19.53 6.49 -13.08
N GLU A 523 -20.64 5.78 -12.87
CA GLU A 523 -21.99 6.32 -13.03
C GLU A 523 -22.29 7.40 -12.00
N LYS A 524 -22.00 7.13 -10.71
CA LYS A 524 -22.21 8.09 -9.63
C LYS A 524 -21.26 9.28 -9.69
N ALA A 525 -20.08 9.10 -10.27
CA ALA A 525 -19.11 10.18 -10.43
C ALA A 525 -19.72 11.35 -11.19
N VAL A 526 -20.57 11.10 -12.18
CA VAL A 526 -21.15 12.12 -13.07
C VAL A 526 -22.64 12.39 -12.80
N GLU A 527 -23.31 11.65 -11.94
CA GLU A 527 -24.77 11.66 -11.76
C GLU A 527 -25.35 13.06 -11.48
N PHE A 528 -24.68 13.86 -10.66
CA PHE A 528 -25.07 15.24 -10.33
C PHE A 528 -24.13 16.30 -10.95
N ALA A 529 -23.22 15.90 -11.81
CA ALA A 529 -22.37 16.87 -12.48
C ALA A 529 -23.16 17.64 -13.52
N ALA A 530 -23.23 18.97 -13.37
CA ALA A 530 -23.92 19.84 -14.33
C ALA A 530 -23.28 19.78 -15.73
N ARG A 531 -21.97 19.57 -15.79
CA ARG A 531 -21.17 19.45 -17.02
C ARG A 531 -20.18 18.30 -16.86
N PRO A 532 -20.62 17.04 -17.05
CA PRO A 532 -19.75 15.90 -16.85
C PRO A 532 -18.60 15.91 -17.87
N THR A 533 -17.40 15.57 -17.38
CA THR A 533 -16.19 15.35 -18.18
C THR A 533 -15.88 13.86 -18.26
N THR A 534 -14.81 13.49 -18.95
CA THR A 534 -14.32 12.09 -18.93
C THR A 534 -14.03 11.66 -17.50
N VAL A 535 -14.50 10.48 -17.12
CA VAL A 535 -14.26 9.95 -15.78
C VAL A 535 -12.82 9.48 -15.67
N THR A 536 -12.14 9.86 -14.59
CA THR A 536 -10.83 9.33 -14.24
C THR A 536 -11.00 8.09 -13.39
N GLU A 537 -10.64 6.94 -13.92
CA GLU A 537 -10.71 5.64 -13.25
C GLU A 537 -9.35 5.23 -12.70
N LEU A 538 -9.34 4.52 -11.56
CA LEU A 538 -8.12 3.93 -11.02
C LEU A 538 -7.71 2.71 -11.84
N MET A 539 -6.42 2.57 -12.11
CA MET A 539 -5.86 1.42 -12.81
C MET A 539 -6.07 0.11 -12.04
N TRP A 540 -5.97 0.16 -10.71
CA TRP A 540 -6.10 -0.98 -9.80
C TRP A 540 -6.96 -0.58 -8.60
N PRO A 541 -8.30 -0.54 -8.75
CA PRO A 541 -9.18 -0.21 -7.63
C PRO A 541 -9.20 -1.36 -6.61
N MET A 542 -9.24 -1.03 -5.34
CA MET A 542 -9.38 -2.04 -4.28
C MET A 542 -10.75 -2.74 -4.34
N THR A 543 -11.79 -2.00 -4.73
CA THR A 543 -13.16 -2.50 -4.90
C THR A 543 -13.82 -1.80 -6.10
N VAL A 544 -14.76 -2.47 -6.76
CA VAL A 544 -15.43 -1.95 -7.96
C VAL A 544 -16.26 -0.69 -7.65
N ASP A 545 -16.84 -0.60 -6.46
CA ASP A 545 -17.65 0.54 -6.00
C ASP A 545 -16.83 1.79 -5.63
N ARG A 546 -15.49 1.69 -5.68
CA ARG A 546 -14.53 2.77 -5.41
C ARG A 546 -13.46 2.86 -6.50
N SER A 547 -13.89 2.83 -7.76
CA SER A 547 -13.01 2.73 -8.92
C SER A 547 -12.78 4.05 -9.67
N ALA A 548 -13.59 5.08 -9.42
CA ALA A 548 -13.56 6.33 -10.17
C ALA A 548 -13.53 7.57 -9.26
N LEU A 549 -12.85 8.62 -9.69
CA LEU A 549 -12.84 9.91 -9.00
C LEU A 549 -14.15 10.67 -9.21
N ARG A 550 -14.73 11.22 -8.14
CA ARG A 550 -16.00 11.96 -8.16
C ARG A 550 -15.90 13.28 -8.92
N GLN A 551 -16.92 13.61 -9.72
CA GLN A 551 -17.12 14.91 -10.35
C GLN A 551 -18.26 15.70 -9.69
N ASN A 552 -18.83 15.20 -8.62
CA ASN A 552 -19.81 15.88 -7.76
C ASN A 552 -19.65 15.39 -6.31
N MET A 553 -20.09 16.21 -5.37
CA MET A 553 -20.11 15.85 -3.94
C MET A 553 -21.40 15.15 -3.55
N VAL A 554 -22.48 15.42 -4.28
CA VAL A 554 -23.85 15.08 -3.90
C VAL A 554 -24.07 13.58 -3.80
N SER A 555 -23.59 12.78 -4.75
CA SER A 555 -23.79 11.33 -4.73
C SER A 555 -23.27 10.66 -3.45
N GLY A 556 -22.05 11.04 -2.99
CA GLY A 556 -21.50 10.56 -1.71
C GLY A 556 -22.28 11.03 -0.48
N MET A 557 -22.81 12.25 -0.53
CA MET A 557 -23.65 12.79 0.55
C MET A 557 -25.00 12.05 0.61
N LEU A 558 -25.61 11.70 -0.54
CA LEU A 558 -26.85 10.92 -0.58
C LEU A 558 -26.66 9.48 -0.06
N GLU A 559 -25.50 8.86 -0.30
CA GLU A 559 -25.15 7.58 0.34
C GLU A 559 -25.13 7.73 1.88
N THR A 560 -24.59 8.83 2.38
CA THR A 560 -24.58 9.13 3.82
C THR A 560 -26.01 9.35 4.36
N VAL A 561 -26.86 10.05 3.61
CA VAL A 561 -28.28 10.21 3.97
C VAL A 561 -28.98 8.85 4.01
N ALA A 562 -28.80 8.03 2.97
CA ALA A 562 -29.40 6.69 2.90
C ALA A 562 -28.97 5.81 4.09
N TYR A 563 -27.68 5.84 4.43
CA TYR A 563 -27.15 5.12 5.59
C TYR A 563 -27.83 5.53 6.90
N ASN A 564 -28.01 6.84 7.11
CA ASN A 564 -28.63 7.38 8.32
C ASN A 564 -30.14 7.12 8.37
N VAL A 565 -30.85 7.33 7.25
CA VAL A 565 -32.30 7.08 7.14
C VAL A 565 -32.61 5.61 7.44
N ALA A 566 -31.83 4.68 6.91
CA ALA A 566 -31.96 3.25 7.21
C ALA A 566 -31.80 2.94 8.72
N ARG A 567 -31.11 3.81 9.45
CA ARG A 567 -30.93 3.74 10.92
C ARG A 567 -31.88 4.62 11.70
N LYS A 568 -32.97 5.10 11.04
CA LYS A 568 -34.06 5.90 11.62
C LYS A 568 -33.66 7.35 11.97
N ASN A 569 -32.50 7.83 11.56
CA ASN A 569 -32.14 9.24 11.62
C ASN A 569 -32.76 9.95 10.40
N LYS A 570 -33.93 10.56 10.57
CA LYS A 570 -34.74 11.05 9.45
C LYS A 570 -34.53 12.54 9.15
N ASN A 571 -34.14 13.32 10.16
CA ASN A 571 -33.97 14.77 10.05
C ASN A 571 -32.47 15.03 9.95
N LEU A 572 -31.99 15.37 8.74
CA LEU A 572 -30.58 15.54 8.48
C LEU A 572 -30.33 16.86 7.79
N ALA A 573 -29.37 17.61 8.31
CA ALA A 573 -28.82 18.81 7.72
C ALA A 573 -27.30 18.64 7.71
N LEU A 574 -26.73 18.24 6.56
CA LEU A 574 -25.32 17.87 6.43
C LEU A 574 -24.61 18.75 5.41
N TYR A 575 -23.33 18.96 5.59
CA TYR A 575 -22.46 19.62 4.61
C TYR A 575 -21.12 18.91 4.48
N GLU A 576 -20.46 19.12 3.36
CA GLU A 576 -19.10 18.69 3.12
C GLU A 576 -18.31 19.77 2.37
N ILE A 577 -17.05 20.01 2.78
CA ILE A 577 -16.08 20.79 2.03
C ILE A 577 -15.01 19.84 1.51
N GLY A 578 -14.99 19.62 0.22
CA GLY A 578 -14.10 18.67 -0.44
C GLY A 578 -13.74 19.07 -1.85
N LYS A 579 -13.08 18.16 -2.55
CA LYS A 579 -12.68 18.34 -3.93
C LYS A 579 -13.48 17.42 -4.85
N ILE A 580 -13.74 17.92 -6.05
CA ILE A 580 -14.13 17.13 -7.21
C ILE A 580 -13.00 17.12 -8.23
N PHE A 581 -13.06 16.21 -9.21
CA PHE A 581 -11.98 15.93 -10.14
C PHE A 581 -12.52 15.97 -11.57
N GLU A 582 -12.21 17.01 -12.32
CA GLU A 582 -12.66 17.20 -13.70
C GLU A 582 -11.50 16.94 -14.66
N GLN A 583 -11.70 16.04 -15.62
CA GLN A 583 -10.67 15.70 -16.59
C GLN A 583 -10.84 16.51 -17.87
N SER A 584 -9.81 17.31 -18.20
CA SER A 584 -9.78 18.13 -19.41
C SER A 584 -8.90 17.55 -20.53
N GLY A 585 -8.10 16.53 -20.24
CA GLY A 585 -7.15 15.90 -21.14
C GLY A 585 -7.34 14.40 -21.28
N ASN A 586 -6.26 13.69 -21.59
CA ASN A 586 -6.24 12.24 -21.65
C ASN A 586 -6.14 11.65 -20.23
N PRO A 587 -7.14 10.91 -19.73
CA PRO A 587 -7.14 10.40 -18.34
C PRO A 587 -6.02 9.39 -18.04
N LYS A 588 -5.29 8.91 -19.06
CA LYS A 588 -4.14 8.01 -18.89
C LYS A 588 -2.80 8.74 -18.77
N GLU A 589 -2.75 10.00 -19.18
CA GLU A 589 -1.51 10.79 -19.27
C GLU A 589 -1.57 12.04 -18.42
N ASP A 590 -2.78 12.65 -18.30
CA ASP A 590 -2.98 13.91 -17.63
C ASP A 590 -3.70 13.74 -16.29
N LEU A 591 -3.29 14.50 -15.29
CA LEU A 591 -3.98 14.55 -14.01
C LEU A 591 -5.28 15.38 -14.15
N PRO A 592 -6.38 14.97 -13.48
CA PRO A 592 -7.60 15.76 -13.46
C PRO A 592 -7.41 17.06 -12.68
N GLN A 593 -8.18 18.10 -13.05
CA GLN A 593 -8.24 19.34 -12.30
C GLN A 593 -8.98 19.10 -10.98
N GLU A 594 -8.38 19.52 -9.87
CA GLU A 594 -9.00 19.50 -8.55
C GLU A 594 -9.73 20.82 -8.29
N ILE A 595 -11.01 20.75 -7.98
CA ILE A 595 -11.85 21.94 -7.73
C ILE A 595 -12.42 21.84 -6.31
N ASN A 596 -12.20 22.88 -5.50
CA ASN A 596 -12.76 22.95 -4.16
C ASN A 596 -14.26 23.25 -4.20
N LYS A 597 -15.04 22.43 -3.54
CA LYS A 597 -16.49 22.55 -3.47
C LYS A 597 -16.98 22.62 -2.02
N PHE A 598 -18.07 23.32 -1.83
CA PHE A 598 -18.97 23.17 -0.70
C PHE A 598 -20.25 22.54 -1.19
N ALA A 599 -20.75 21.53 -0.48
CA ALA A 599 -22.04 20.94 -0.78
C ALA A 599 -22.85 20.77 0.52
N LEU A 600 -24.17 20.81 0.38
CA LEU A 600 -25.09 20.56 1.48
C LEU A 600 -26.21 19.60 1.06
N VAL A 601 -26.78 18.92 2.03
CA VAL A 601 -27.96 18.07 1.88
C VAL A 601 -28.88 18.25 3.07
N LEU A 602 -30.17 18.45 2.78
CA LEU A 602 -31.23 18.62 3.77
C LEU A 602 -32.35 17.60 3.51
N THR A 603 -32.80 16.92 4.56
CA THR A 603 -33.97 16.01 4.48
C THR A 603 -34.72 15.95 5.81
N GLY A 604 -36.00 15.67 5.77
CA GLY A 604 -36.87 15.56 6.94
C GLY A 604 -37.36 16.91 7.44
N LEU A 605 -37.14 17.24 8.69
CA LEU A 605 -37.66 18.44 9.35
C LEU A 605 -36.52 19.38 9.74
N VAL A 606 -36.67 20.67 9.49
CA VAL A 606 -35.86 21.76 10.06
C VAL A 606 -36.16 21.92 11.55
N ALA A 607 -37.43 21.83 11.91
CA ALA A 607 -37.87 21.91 13.29
C ALA A 607 -38.91 20.80 13.57
N GLU A 608 -38.68 20.05 14.63
CA GLU A 608 -39.67 19.07 15.12
C GLU A 608 -40.80 19.79 15.84
N LYS A 609 -41.98 19.17 15.83
CA LYS A 609 -43.13 19.73 16.55
C LYS A 609 -42.92 19.71 18.05
N ASP A 610 -43.05 20.88 18.67
CA ASP A 610 -43.08 21.04 20.11
C ASP A 610 -44.36 21.82 20.52
N PHE A 611 -44.41 22.31 21.77
CA PHE A 611 -45.58 23.04 22.28
C PHE A 611 -45.71 24.45 21.71
N GLN A 612 -44.68 25.04 21.15
CA GLN A 612 -44.63 26.40 20.58
C GLN A 612 -44.53 26.38 19.06
N THR A 613 -43.86 25.36 18.49
CA THR A 613 -43.46 25.35 17.08
C THR A 613 -44.16 24.18 16.34
N PRO A 614 -44.85 24.41 15.23
CA PRO A 614 -45.29 23.30 14.37
C PRO A 614 -44.09 22.61 13.72
N ALA A 615 -44.29 21.35 13.29
CA ALA A 615 -43.28 20.69 12.46
C ALA A 615 -43.06 21.46 11.16
N VAL A 616 -41.79 21.75 10.87
CA VAL A 616 -41.37 22.48 9.65
C VAL A 616 -40.55 21.56 8.77
N PRO A 617 -41.14 21.03 7.67
CA PRO A 617 -40.36 20.23 6.72
C PRO A 617 -39.34 21.09 5.98
N VAL A 618 -38.23 20.45 5.60
CA VAL A 618 -37.24 21.10 4.70
C VAL A 618 -37.88 21.35 3.34
N ASP A 619 -37.43 22.44 2.70
CA ASP A 619 -37.85 22.78 1.34
C ASP A 619 -36.69 23.41 0.55
N PHE A 620 -36.96 23.78 -0.69
CA PHE A 620 -36.02 24.47 -1.57
C PHE A 620 -35.45 25.75 -0.95
N PHE A 621 -36.30 26.54 -0.27
CA PHE A 621 -35.92 27.85 0.27
C PHE A 621 -35.00 27.73 1.49
N HIS A 622 -35.07 26.64 2.24
CA HIS A 622 -34.11 26.38 3.31
C HIS A 622 -32.70 26.16 2.75
N ALA A 623 -32.55 25.32 1.71
CA ALA A 623 -31.27 25.09 1.06
C ALA A 623 -30.73 26.38 0.40
N LYS A 624 -31.60 27.10 -0.32
CA LYS A 624 -31.27 28.39 -0.96
C LYS A 624 -30.84 29.43 0.08
N GLY A 625 -31.57 29.57 1.18
CA GLY A 625 -31.28 30.56 2.23
C GLY A 625 -29.92 30.32 2.91
N ILE A 626 -29.50 29.09 3.11
CA ILE A 626 -28.16 28.77 3.61
C ILE A 626 -27.07 29.24 2.65
N LEU A 627 -27.27 28.98 1.34
CA LEU A 627 -26.34 29.44 0.32
C LEU A 627 -26.28 30.98 0.23
N GLU A 628 -27.44 31.62 0.27
CA GLU A 628 -27.53 33.08 0.31
C GLU A 628 -26.78 33.65 1.51
N ALA A 629 -26.93 33.06 2.70
CA ALA A 629 -26.20 33.52 3.87
C ALA A 629 -24.67 33.39 3.73
N ILE A 630 -24.19 32.30 3.08
CA ILE A 630 -22.77 32.14 2.78
C ILE A 630 -22.29 33.17 1.75
N LEU A 631 -23.00 33.36 0.66
CA LEU A 631 -22.63 34.26 -0.42
C LEU A 631 -22.73 35.74 0.01
N ASP A 632 -23.76 36.10 0.78
CA ASP A 632 -23.93 37.42 1.38
C ASP A 632 -22.81 37.81 2.37
N HIS A 633 -22.27 36.82 3.09
CA HIS A 633 -21.10 37.07 3.95
C HIS A 633 -19.92 37.65 3.15
N TYR A 634 -19.75 37.16 1.93
CA TYR A 634 -18.71 37.64 1.00
C TYR A 634 -19.17 38.82 0.14
N LYS A 635 -20.42 39.31 0.32
CA LYS A 635 -21.02 40.40 -0.48
C LYS A 635 -21.05 40.07 -1.98
N LEU A 636 -21.23 38.81 -2.33
CA LEU A 636 -21.34 38.34 -3.70
C LEU A 636 -22.81 38.30 -4.13
N ALA A 637 -23.16 39.14 -5.12
CA ALA A 637 -24.46 39.10 -5.74
C ALA A 637 -24.53 37.95 -6.75
N VAL A 638 -25.48 37.05 -6.59
CA VAL A 638 -25.69 35.89 -7.47
C VAL A 638 -27.10 35.84 -8.00
N ASP A 639 -27.25 35.29 -9.19
CA ASP A 639 -28.55 34.99 -9.78
C ASP A 639 -28.87 33.50 -9.68
N PHE A 640 -30.12 33.19 -9.29
CA PHE A 640 -30.62 31.80 -9.30
C PHE A 640 -31.46 31.60 -10.57
N VAL A 641 -30.91 30.85 -11.51
CA VAL A 641 -31.54 30.62 -12.83
C VAL A 641 -32.14 29.21 -12.86
N ALA A 642 -33.44 29.13 -13.09
CA ALA A 642 -34.13 27.83 -13.17
C ALA A 642 -33.54 26.99 -14.31
N THR A 643 -33.27 25.70 -14.01
CA THR A 643 -32.68 24.76 -14.96
C THR A 643 -33.28 23.37 -14.83
N SER A 644 -33.19 22.59 -15.92
CA SER A 644 -33.55 21.15 -15.96
C SER A 644 -32.41 20.29 -16.50
N GLU A 645 -31.20 20.84 -16.59
CA GLU A 645 -30.05 20.18 -17.20
C GLU A 645 -29.50 19.01 -16.38
N ILE A 646 -29.70 19.03 -15.06
CA ILE A 646 -29.25 17.94 -14.18
C ILE A 646 -30.38 16.94 -13.99
N ALA A 647 -30.33 15.84 -14.74
CA ALA A 647 -31.43 14.85 -14.80
C ALA A 647 -31.73 14.20 -13.43
N ALA A 648 -30.75 14.11 -12.55
CA ALA A 648 -30.88 13.55 -11.19
C ALA A 648 -31.61 14.50 -10.21
N LEU A 649 -31.91 15.75 -10.63
CA LEU A 649 -32.66 16.76 -9.88
C LEU A 649 -34.04 17.00 -10.47
N HIS A 650 -34.95 17.51 -9.65
CA HIS A 650 -36.33 17.80 -10.03
C HIS A 650 -36.40 18.99 -11.01
N PRO A 651 -36.94 18.83 -12.25
CA PRO A 651 -36.84 19.85 -13.32
C PRO A 651 -37.57 21.17 -12.99
N GLY A 652 -38.59 21.14 -12.12
CA GLY A 652 -39.30 22.34 -11.70
C GLY A 652 -38.86 22.91 -10.36
N ARG A 653 -37.83 22.33 -9.71
CA ARG A 653 -37.37 22.77 -8.40
C ARG A 653 -35.83 22.74 -8.33
N THR A 654 -35.19 23.21 -9.42
CA THR A 654 -33.72 23.26 -9.53
C THR A 654 -33.31 24.59 -10.13
N ALA A 655 -32.25 25.17 -9.60
CA ALA A 655 -31.64 26.40 -10.13
C ALA A 655 -30.12 26.29 -10.19
N GLU A 656 -29.53 26.75 -11.26
CA GLU A 656 -28.13 27.12 -11.32
C GLU A 656 -27.86 28.42 -10.56
N ILE A 657 -26.66 28.55 -10.00
CA ILE A 657 -26.18 29.73 -9.30
C ILE A 657 -25.16 30.41 -10.19
N HIS A 658 -25.46 31.62 -10.62
CA HIS A 658 -24.61 32.39 -11.48
C HIS A 658 -23.95 33.54 -10.72
N LEU A 659 -22.64 33.65 -10.81
CA LEU A 659 -21.84 34.75 -10.29
C LEU A 659 -21.15 35.43 -11.47
N ASN A 660 -21.44 36.71 -11.67
CA ASN A 660 -20.93 37.51 -12.83
C ASN A 660 -21.17 36.81 -14.18
N GLY A 661 -22.32 36.14 -14.34
CA GLY A 661 -22.69 35.42 -15.55
C GLY A 661 -22.07 34.00 -15.70
N ALA A 662 -21.17 33.57 -14.80
CA ALA A 662 -20.59 32.24 -14.78
C ALA A 662 -21.33 31.32 -13.80
N VAL A 663 -21.58 30.08 -14.18
CA VAL A 663 -22.18 29.06 -13.28
C VAL A 663 -21.15 28.63 -12.24
N ILE A 664 -21.46 28.85 -10.97
CA ILE A 664 -20.61 28.45 -9.84
C ILE A 664 -21.19 27.28 -9.06
N GLY A 665 -22.41 26.87 -9.32
CA GLY A 665 -23.05 25.77 -8.61
C GLY A 665 -24.52 25.62 -8.95
N PHE A 666 -25.20 24.83 -8.13
CA PHE A 666 -26.63 24.56 -8.23
C PHE A 666 -27.28 24.34 -6.87
N VAL A 667 -28.59 24.48 -6.81
CA VAL A 667 -29.45 24.08 -5.70
C VAL A 667 -30.72 23.44 -6.26
N GLY A 668 -31.17 22.34 -5.66
CA GLY A 668 -32.39 21.68 -6.15
C GLY A 668 -32.91 20.58 -5.24
N GLN A 669 -34.11 20.14 -5.54
CA GLN A 669 -34.68 18.92 -4.99
C GLN A 669 -34.12 17.70 -5.74
N VAL A 670 -33.72 16.65 -5.05
CA VAL A 670 -33.38 15.37 -5.67
C VAL A 670 -34.60 14.84 -6.42
N HIS A 671 -34.41 14.38 -7.64
CA HIS A 671 -35.53 13.85 -8.44
C HIS A 671 -36.20 12.69 -7.69
N PRO A 672 -37.55 12.58 -7.65
CA PRO A 672 -38.24 11.54 -6.90
C PRO A 672 -37.81 10.11 -7.25
N GLN A 673 -37.46 9.86 -8.52
CA GLN A 673 -36.97 8.54 -8.92
C GLN A 673 -35.56 8.30 -8.34
N THR A 674 -34.65 9.28 -8.46
CA THR A 674 -33.30 9.21 -7.85
C THR A 674 -33.37 9.03 -6.33
N ALA A 675 -34.24 9.78 -5.66
CA ALA A 675 -34.46 9.61 -4.22
C ALA A 675 -34.93 8.19 -3.86
N LYS A 676 -35.79 7.60 -4.68
CA LYS A 676 -36.24 6.22 -4.52
C LYS A 676 -35.11 5.22 -4.73
N ASP A 677 -34.24 5.46 -5.71
CA ASP A 677 -33.12 4.57 -6.02
C ASP A 677 -32.07 4.60 -4.90
N TYR A 678 -31.87 5.73 -4.23
CA TYR A 678 -31.05 5.84 -3.02
C TYR A 678 -31.78 5.37 -1.74
N GLY A 679 -33.09 5.16 -1.79
CA GLY A 679 -33.90 4.78 -0.61
C GLY A 679 -34.05 5.91 0.42
N ILE A 680 -34.09 7.15 -0.04
CA ILE A 680 -34.17 8.36 0.79
C ILE A 680 -35.53 9.07 0.60
N PRO A 681 -35.99 9.85 1.59
CA PRO A 681 -37.20 10.69 1.45
C PRO A 681 -36.90 11.91 0.56
N GLU A 682 -37.88 12.82 0.47
CA GLU A 682 -37.71 14.12 -0.18
C GLU A 682 -36.49 14.83 0.39
N THR A 683 -35.57 15.18 -0.49
CA THR A 683 -34.22 15.67 -0.12
C THR A 683 -33.83 16.83 -1.02
N TYR A 684 -33.25 17.86 -0.45
CA TYR A 684 -32.74 19.04 -1.13
C TYR A 684 -31.22 19.08 -1.03
N VAL A 685 -30.56 19.45 -2.11
CA VAL A 685 -29.11 19.46 -2.23
C VAL A 685 -28.63 20.75 -2.88
N ALA A 686 -27.41 21.13 -2.56
CA ALA A 686 -26.71 22.19 -3.26
C ALA A 686 -25.21 21.90 -3.32
N GLU A 687 -24.58 22.45 -4.35
CA GLU A 687 -23.14 22.41 -4.52
C GLU A 687 -22.64 23.73 -5.11
N ILE A 688 -21.59 24.32 -4.54
CA ILE A 688 -20.96 25.56 -5.04
C ILE A 688 -19.45 25.43 -5.14
N ASN A 689 -18.86 26.12 -6.10
CA ASN A 689 -17.43 26.20 -6.34
C ASN A 689 -16.79 27.27 -5.42
N LEU A 690 -15.97 26.85 -4.46
CA LEU A 690 -15.27 27.76 -3.55
C LEU A 690 -14.13 28.53 -4.22
N ASP A 691 -13.50 27.95 -5.23
CA ASP A 691 -12.43 28.62 -5.97
C ASP A 691 -12.97 29.80 -6.77
N ALA A 692 -14.23 29.71 -7.26
CA ALA A 692 -14.90 30.80 -7.92
C ALA A 692 -15.26 31.96 -6.93
N ILE A 693 -15.61 31.63 -5.70
CA ILE A 693 -15.79 32.63 -4.62
C ILE A 693 -14.47 33.35 -4.36
N GLU A 694 -13.37 32.59 -4.20
CA GLU A 694 -12.03 33.14 -3.96
C GLU A 694 -11.62 34.14 -5.05
N GLN A 695 -11.85 33.78 -6.33
CA GLN A 695 -11.55 34.61 -7.49
C GLN A 695 -12.41 35.90 -7.57
N ALA A 696 -13.62 35.86 -7.05
CA ALA A 696 -14.57 36.97 -7.09
C ALA A 696 -14.43 37.93 -5.90
N LEU A 697 -13.60 37.59 -4.90
CA LEU A 697 -13.42 38.47 -3.74
C LEU A 697 -12.71 39.76 -4.12
N HIS A 698 -13.34 40.88 -3.75
CA HIS A 698 -12.76 42.20 -3.89
C HIS A 698 -11.99 42.59 -2.61
N PRO A 699 -11.03 43.52 -2.70
CA PRO A 699 -10.41 44.13 -1.52
C PRO A 699 -11.49 44.68 -0.57
N ALA A 700 -11.16 44.64 0.75
CA ALA A 700 -12.09 45.07 1.80
C ALA A 700 -12.86 46.33 1.41
N GLN A 701 -14.19 46.22 1.43
CA GLN A 701 -15.04 47.40 1.11
C GLN A 701 -14.85 48.44 2.19
N PRO A 702 -14.80 49.72 1.81
CA PRO A 702 -14.68 50.79 2.78
C PRO A 702 -15.89 50.79 3.70
N PHE A 703 -15.66 51.11 4.97
CA PHE A 703 -16.72 51.27 5.95
C PHE A 703 -17.72 52.35 5.49
N THR A 704 -19.00 52.03 5.56
CA THR A 704 -20.09 52.95 5.28
C THR A 704 -20.73 53.35 6.60
N GLU A 705 -20.78 54.64 6.89
CA GLU A 705 -21.42 55.14 8.12
C GLU A 705 -22.92 54.78 8.15
N ILE A 706 -23.40 54.42 9.32
CA ILE A 706 -24.85 54.23 9.53
C ILE A 706 -25.55 55.58 9.41
N SER A 707 -26.58 55.65 8.59
CA SER A 707 -27.35 56.87 8.40
C SER A 707 -27.99 57.36 9.71
N LYS A 708 -27.86 58.65 10.00
CA LYS A 708 -28.51 59.31 11.14
C LYS A 708 -29.99 59.59 10.86
N PHE A 709 -30.43 59.44 9.62
CA PHE A 709 -31.79 59.75 9.20
C PHE A 709 -32.62 58.49 9.09
N PRO A 710 -33.92 58.54 9.48
CA PRO A 710 -34.78 57.36 9.46
C PRO A 710 -35.06 56.88 8.03
N ALA A 711 -35.20 55.57 7.89
CA ALA A 711 -35.74 54.98 6.67
C ALA A 711 -37.25 55.06 6.63
N VAL A 712 -37.82 55.11 5.43
CA VAL A 712 -39.25 55.10 5.17
C VAL A 712 -39.63 53.86 4.39
N SER A 713 -40.57 53.05 4.86
CA SER A 713 -41.04 51.85 4.18
C SER A 713 -42.42 52.06 3.53
N ARG A 714 -42.62 51.44 2.37
CA ARG A 714 -43.93 51.38 1.65
C ARG A 714 -44.16 49.97 1.15
N ASP A 715 -45.37 49.49 1.29
CA ASP A 715 -45.78 48.21 0.74
C ASP A 715 -46.44 48.42 -0.62
N ILE A 716 -46.20 47.46 -1.51
CA ILE A 716 -46.86 47.39 -2.82
C ILE A 716 -47.28 45.96 -3.09
N ALA A 717 -48.51 45.76 -3.45
CA ALA A 717 -49.03 44.44 -3.84
C ALA A 717 -49.28 44.43 -5.37
N LEU A 718 -48.71 43.42 -6.01
CA LEU A 718 -48.72 43.26 -7.47
C LEU A 718 -49.55 42.05 -7.83
N LEU A 719 -50.52 42.20 -8.72
CA LEU A 719 -51.15 41.09 -9.39
C LEU A 719 -50.48 40.87 -10.73
N LEU A 720 -49.85 39.68 -10.87
CA LEU A 720 -49.00 39.33 -11.99
C LEU A 720 -49.41 38.01 -12.64
N SER A 721 -49.07 37.79 -13.91
CA SER A 721 -49.11 36.46 -14.49
C SER A 721 -48.29 35.48 -13.64
N SER A 722 -48.77 34.26 -13.53
CA SER A 722 -48.03 33.17 -12.81
C SER A 722 -46.63 32.95 -13.35
N ASP A 723 -46.37 33.29 -14.64
CA ASP A 723 -45.08 33.05 -15.30
C ASP A 723 -44.02 34.13 -14.95
N VAL A 724 -44.44 35.31 -14.47
CA VAL A 724 -43.52 36.38 -14.06
C VAL A 724 -42.73 35.92 -12.83
N LYS A 725 -41.43 35.90 -12.92
CA LYS A 725 -40.58 35.46 -11.82
C LYS A 725 -40.37 36.59 -10.80
N HIS A 726 -39.97 36.24 -9.58
CA HIS A 726 -39.56 37.19 -8.57
C HIS A 726 -38.41 38.08 -9.07
N GLN A 727 -37.43 37.50 -9.77
CA GLN A 727 -36.31 38.24 -10.33
C GLN A 727 -36.74 39.29 -11.35
N ASP A 728 -37.71 38.98 -12.22
CA ASP A 728 -38.23 39.96 -13.19
C ASP A 728 -38.80 41.19 -12.49
N VAL A 729 -39.45 41.00 -11.34
CA VAL A 729 -39.96 42.11 -10.52
C VAL A 729 -38.84 42.92 -9.88
N LEU A 730 -37.79 42.26 -9.36
CA LEU A 730 -36.61 42.92 -8.80
C LEU A 730 -35.90 43.74 -9.88
N ASP A 731 -35.72 43.17 -11.06
CA ASP A 731 -35.09 43.83 -12.19
C ASP A 731 -35.86 45.06 -12.66
N ALA A 732 -37.19 44.96 -12.73
CA ALA A 732 -38.06 46.07 -13.03
C ALA A 732 -37.98 47.20 -11.98
N ILE A 733 -37.95 46.81 -10.68
CA ILE A 733 -37.77 47.77 -9.58
C ILE A 733 -36.41 48.47 -9.71
N ALA A 734 -35.34 47.71 -9.97
CA ALA A 734 -33.99 48.26 -10.16
C ALA A 734 -33.93 49.18 -11.40
N ALA A 735 -34.56 48.78 -12.51
CA ALA A 735 -34.62 49.58 -13.73
C ALA A 735 -35.33 50.96 -13.55
N ALA A 736 -36.19 51.09 -12.53
CA ALA A 736 -36.76 52.38 -12.16
C ALA A 736 -35.72 53.45 -11.73
N GLY A 737 -34.48 53.02 -11.41
CA GLY A 737 -33.33 53.86 -11.12
C GLY A 737 -33.50 54.75 -9.87
N VAL A 738 -34.21 54.28 -8.85
CA VAL A 738 -34.46 55.00 -7.61
C VAL A 738 -33.27 54.81 -6.66
N LYS A 739 -32.33 55.77 -6.66
CA LYS A 739 -31.07 55.71 -5.90
C LYS A 739 -31.26 55.67 -4.36
N ARG A 740 -32.43 56.00 -3.84
CA ARG A 740 -32.73 56.00 -2.41
C ARG A 740 -33.42 54.73 -1.95
N LEU A 741 -33.74 53.80 -2.80
CA LEU A 741 -34.22 52.49 -2.47
C LEU A 741 -33.05 51.66 -1.94
N THR A 742 -33.13 51.28 -0.68
CA THR A 742 -32.06 50.55 0.04
C THR A 742 -32.38 49.08 0.21
N LYS A 743 -33.66 48.69 0.25
CA LYS A 743 -34.09 47.31 0.45
C LYS A 743 -35.44 47.05 -0.24
N VAL A 744 -35.53 45.86 -0.85
CA VAL A 744 -36.78 45.29 -1.40
C VAL A 744 -36.96 43.93 -0.72
N THR A 745 -38.12 43.73 -0.11
CA THR A 745 -38.41 42.45 0.58
C THR A 745 -39.76 41.92 0.09
N LEU A 746 -39.77 40.72 -0.49
CA LEU A 746 -40.98 39.98 -0.76
C LEU A 746 -41.47 39.36 0.56
N PHE A 747 -42.70 39.73 1.00
CA PHE A 747 -43.20 39.24 2.27
C PHE A 747 -44.48 38.40 2.16
N ASP A 748 -45.15 38.41 0.99
CA ASP A 748 -46.32 37.58 0.73
C ASP A 748 -46.44 37.15 -0.72
N VAL A 749 -46.76 35.88 -0.96
CA VAL A 749 -47.10 35.32 -2.27
C VAL A 749 -48.37 34.54 -2.16
N TYR A 750 -49.43 34.97 -2.84
CA TYR A 750 -50.70 34.31 -2.85
C TYR A 750 -51.13 33.91 -4.26
N ALA A 751 -51.42 32.60 -4.43
CA ALA A 751 -51.96 32.01 -5.66
C ALA A 751 -53.12 31.09 -5.28
N GLY A 752 -54.27 31.64 -4.99
CA GLY A 752 -55.43 30.92 -4.49
C GLY A 752 -56.74 31.25 -5.19
N SER A 753 -57.83 30.69 -4.73
CA SER A 753 -59.19 30.75 -5.34
C SER A 753 -59.77 32.18 -5.46
N ASN A 754 -59.16 33.18 -4.75
CA ASN A 754 -59.63 34.56 -4.79
C ASN A 754 -58.92 35.42 -5.84
N ILE A 755 -58.06 34.78 -6.66
CA ILE A 755 -57.32 35.42 -7.77
C ILE A 755 -57.67 34.71 -9.07
N GLU A 756 -57.70 35.45 -10.18
CA GLU A 756 -57.95 34.94 -11.52
C GLU A 756 -56.95 33.81 -11.87
N ALA A 757 -57.49 32.75 -12.50
CA ALA A 757 -56.65 31.61 -12.90
C ALA A 757 -55.50 32.05 -13.81
N GLY A 758 -54.30 31.61 -13.54
CA GLY A 758 -53.08 32.01 -14.24
C GLY A 758 -52.42 33.32 -13.73
N LYS A 759 -52.95 33.88 -12.64
CA LYS A 759 -52.34 35.00 -11.94
C LYS A 759 -51.89 34.67 -10.53
N LYS A 760 -50.96 35.42 -9.97
CA LYS A 760 -50.50 35.39 -8.58
C LYS A 760 -50.35 36.81 -8.02
N SER A 761 -50.56 36.95 -6.72
CA SER A 761 -50.27 38.20 -6.00
C SER A 761 -48.97 38.12 -5.31
N MET A 762 -48.13 39.14 -5.48
CA MET A 762 -46.83 39.26 -4.80
C MET A 762 -46.78 40.58 -4.07
N ALA A 763 -46.50 40.56 -2.76
CA ALA A 763 -46.45 41.78 -1.95
C ALA A 763 -45.02 42.05 -1.50
N TYR A 764 -44.57 43.27 -1.77
CA TYR A 764 -43.23 43.73 -1.50
C TYR A 764 -43.23 44.89 -0.53
N ASN A 765 -42.27 44.92 0.41
CA ASN A 765 -41.91 46.07 1.21
C ASN A 765 -40.70 46.73 0.57
N LEU A 766 -40.82 48.00 0.28
CA LEU A 766 -39.81 48.88 -0.30
C LEU A 766 -39.30 49.84 0.75
N THR A 767 -38.03 49.75 1.11
CA THR A 767 -37.40 50.64 2.11
C THR A 767 -36.52 51.67 1.44
N PHE A 768 -36.82 52.97 1.70
CA PHE A 768 -36.12 54.12 1.17
C PHE A 768 -35.33 54.81 2.28
N GLN A 769 -34.13 55.24 2.00
CA GLN A 769 -33.30 56.00 2.94
C GLN A 769 -32.39 56.98 2.22
N ASN A 770 -32.31 58.21 2.72
CA ASN A 770 -31.31 59.17 2.30
C ASN A 770 -30.26 59.32 3.39
N PRO A 771 -28.97 59.06 3.16
CA PRO A 771 -27.93 59.18 4.17
C PRO A 771 -27.66 60.63 4.58
N ALA A 772 -28.09 61.62 3.81
CA ALA A 772 -27.79 63.01 4.02
C ALA A 772 -28.95 63.83 4.63
N ASP A 773 -30.20 63.35 4.54
CA ASP A 773 -31.38 64.06 5.02
C ASP A 773 -32.59 63.12 5.19
N SER A 774 -33.62 63.55 5.93
CA SER A 774 -34.89 62.86 6.05
C SER A 774 -35.68 62.94 4.75
N LEU A 775 -36.27 61.83 4.30
CA LEU A 775 -37.14 61.81 3.13
C LEU A 775 -38.50 62.42 3.43
N THR A 776 -38.99 63.19 2.54
CA THR A 776 -40.36 63.75 2.58
C THR A 776 -41.35 62.76 1.95
N ASP A 777 -42.63 62.84 2.33
CA ASP A 777 -43.69 61.99 1.73
C ASP A 777 -43.84 62.29 0.22
N GLU A 778 -43.61 63.50 -0.23
CA GLU A 778 -43.62 63.85 -1.65
C GLU A 778 -42.51 63.22 -2.47
N GLU A 779 -41.31 63.10 -1.88
CA GLU A 779 -40.16 62.39 -2.52
C GLU A 779 -40.42 60.88 -2.61
N VAL A 780 -40.90 60.30 -1.52
CA VAL A 780 -41.28 58.87 -1.47
C VAL A 780 -42.38 58.58 -2.49
N ALA A 781 -43.40 59.40 -2.60
CA ALA A 781 -44.48 59.28 -3.59
C ALA A 781 -43.93 59.27 -5.03
N LYS A 782 -42.97 60.16 -5.35
CA LYS A 782 -42.31 60.17 -6.65
C LYS A 782 -41.48 58.94 -6.92
N TYR A 783 -40.83 58.36 -5.90
CA TYR A 783 -40.11 57.10 -6.02
C TYR A 783 -41.08 55.94 -6.28
N MET A 784 -42.18 55.88 -5.53
CA MET A 784 -43.23 54.88 -5.75
C MET A 784 -43.85 54.97 -7.15
N GLU A 785 -44.13 56.19 -7.66
CA GLU A 785 -44.63 56.36 -9.04
C GLU A 785 -43.66 55.85 -10.10
N LYS A 786 -42.36 56.08 -9.93
CA LYS A 786 -41.33 55.57 -10.86
C LYS A 786 -41.26 54.04 -10.83
N ILE A 787 -41.29 53.45 -9.65
CA ILE A 787 -41.29 51.98 -9.48
C ILE A 787 -42.56 51.39 -10.09
N SER A 788 -43.72 51.98 -9.81
CA SER A 788 -45.03 51.54 -10.34
C SER A 788 -45.03 51.53 -11.88
N LYS A 789 -44.57 52.58 -12.51
CA LYS A 789 -44.45 52.64 -13.97
C LYS A 789 -43.52 51.59 -14.56
N SER A 790 -42.43 51.27 -13.86
CA SER A 790 -41.52 50.23 -14.29
C SER A 790 -42.17 48.87 -14.16
N LEU A 791 -42.91 48.60 -13.09
CA LEU A 791 -43.62 47.36 -12.85
C LEU A 791 -44.79 47.13 -13.83
N GLU A 792 -45.43 48.21 -14.32
CA GLU A 792 -46.47 48.12 -15.36
C GLU A 792 -45.93 47.46 -16.64
N THR A 793 -44.62 47.58 -16.94
CA THR A 793 -44.00 46.94 -18.10
C THR A 793 -44.04 45.43 -18.06
N LEU A 794 -44.18 44.86 -16.87
CA LEU A 794 -44.36 43.41 -16.65
C LEU A 794 -45.85 42.99 -16.72
N GLY A 795 -46.74 43.91 -17.02
CA GLY A 795 -48.20 43.66 -16.94
C GLY A 795 -48.71 43.51 -15.50
N ALA A 796 -47.98 44.11 -14.53
CA ALA A 796 -48.39 44.13 -13.13
C ALA A 796 -49.57 45.10 -12.89
N GLU A 797 -50.61 44.57 -12.25
CA GLU A 797 -51.71 45.38 -11.70
C GLU A 797 -51.40 45.68 -10.24
N ILE A 798 -51.27 46.95 -9.88
CA ILE A 798 -50.99 47.39 -8.51
C ILE A 798 -52.27 47.42 -7.74
N ARG A 799 -52.33 46.78 -6.58
CA ARG A 799 -53.49 46.71 -5.69
C ARG A 799 -53.33 47.56 -4.47
#